data_b7721101b57b0d8409bfae4771baaf58
#
_entry.id   b7721101b57b0d8409bfae4771baaf58
#
_cell.length_a   1.000
_cell.length_b   1.000
_cell.length_c   1.000
_cell.angle_alpha   90.00
_cell.angle_beta   90.00
_cell.angle_gamma   90.00
#
_symmetry.space_group_name_H-M   'P 1'
#
loop_
_entity.id
_entity.type
_entity.pdbx_description
1 polymer ?
#
loop_
_entity_poly.entity_id
_entity_poly.type
_entity_poly.pdbx_seq_one_letter_code
_entity_poly.pdbx_strand_id
1 'polypeptide(L)'
;MKAIKKMMVAVLLSLSMVVSFVPMNVFAVEAVDIWDGTADTSWYVGHEVDSEYHITTAEQLAGLAQLVNGNILFKDKTIYLDNDLDLSGHQWISIGNGSNFSQYFGGTFDGQYHKIMNLYHHYTGEDLTRNGLFGVISSGGIVKNLMVTNADIVSNDCSLLAGILADWVNGGIVENCYTSGKIENNVGDKMLGGLIGQCTSSTQVKGCASNAIVISTEPSEDSGDTVGGLIGQWENSVSSSQIIDCWFGGSVSCQNINSAVGGILGANFDFNGNPGVIIKNCMVATKNINCAEPGNITWVAAVAVANITNCIWPDRALDDPDNNHSAIVKLVVDWDAGTASADPNFDQSICGRESSNFSSANVLTDLRNNASTGIEWVVGINHPTFIWDKLNILADYTKVDEAIANAKKIDTNLYSNYSIVEDAINAVDHAKSKQEQTTVDGYADAINKAISELKYKDADYTKVNEAKAKVPSDLSIYTDETVKALKDALALVEEGKNITEQTTVDGYADAINKAIEGLVKKNISYKVIEGEGETFVKESGKDISIRIDHEYTENVKVEVDDQEVDKVHYKVTKGSTIITFDDMYLNTLAVGTHHVKVTFEDGIATTTLVIKEQTKDDNNRKDSTSNNQETVKPVVKAENKQEVKKVKTGDDENIIGIALLLLGSLVVLTYIRKKKID
;
A
#
# COMPACT_ATOMS: atom_id res chain seq x y z
N MET A 1 -35.64 23.96 -5.80
CA MET A 1 -35.22 23.26 -7.03
C MET A 1 -34.27 24.06 -7.94
N LYS A 2 -34.41 25.37 -8.20
CA LYS A 2 -33.44 26.13 -9.06
C LYS A 2 -32.04 26.33 -8.39
N ALA A 3 -31.95 26.42 -7.07
CA ALA A 3 -30.68 26.58 -6.35
C ALA A 3 -29.86 25.27 -6.29
N ILE A 4 -30.53 24.13 -6.15
CA ILE A 4 -29.88 22.80 -6.12
C ILE A 4 -29.33 22.42 -7.50
N LYS A 5 -30.03 22.78 -8.61
CA LYS A 5 -29.51 22.58 -9.96
C LYS A 5 -28.26 23.42 -10.26
N LYS A 6 -28.17 24.64 -9.73
CA LYS A 6 -26.96 25.48 -9.91
C LYS A 6 -25.77 24.97 -9.11
N MET A 7 -26.00 24.36 -7.94
CA MET A 7 -24.95 23.77 -7.11
C MET A 7 -24.44 22.44 -7.69
N MET A 8 -25.33 21.61 -8.27
CA MET A 8 -24.89 20.39 -8.97
C MET A 8 -24.10 20.67 -10.26
N VAL A 9 -24.45 21.71 -11.00
CA VAL A 9 -23.69 22.12 -12.20
C VAL A 9 -22.33 22.70 -11.83
N ALA A 10 -22.22 23.42 -10.71
CA ALA A 10 -20.93 23.92 -10.22
C ALA A 10 -20.01 22.81 -9.69
N VAL A 11 -20.55 21.76 -9.04
CA VAL A 11 -19.79 20.60 -8.57
C VAL A 11 -19.37 19.71 -9.74
N LEU A 12 -20.19 19.54 -10.77
CA LEU A 12 -19.83 18.82 -11.99
C LEU A 12 -18.79 19.56 -12.85
N LEU A 13 -18.82 20.89 -12.87
CA LEU A 13 -17.80 21.70 -13.56
C LEU A 13 -16.49 21.79 -12.79
N SER A 14 -16.49 21.72 -11.46
CA SER A 14 -15.26 21.65 -10.66
C SER A 14 -14.61 20.25 -10.70
N LEU A 15 -15.41 19.18 -10.84
CA LEU A 15 -14.87 17.82 -11.01
C LEU A 15 -14.29 17.58 -12.42
N SER A 16 -14.80 18.29 -13.44
CA SER A 16 -14.27 18.21 -14.81
C SER A 16 -13.01 19.06 -15.05
N MET A 17 -12.68 20.01 -14.14
CA MET A 17 -11.46 20.82 -14.24
C MET A 17 -10.27 20.24 -13.50
N VAL A 18 -10.43 19.20 -12.66
CA VAL A 18 -9.32 18.54 -11.96
C VAL A 18 -8.77 17.34 -12.74
N VAL A 19 -9.45 16.90 -13.81
CA VAL A 19 -8.97 15.77 -14.67
C VAL A 19 -8.12 16.25 -15.86
N SER A 20 -7.93 17.52 -16.05
CA SER A 20 -7.16 18.03 -17.19
C SER A 20 -5.95 18.81 -16.73
N PHE A 21 -4.86 18.11 -16.44
CA PHE A 21 -3.46 18.54 -16.62
C PHE A 21 -2.52 17.53 -15.92
N VAL A 22 -2.70 16.24 -16.23
CA VAL A 22 -1.54 15.36 -16.32
C VAL A 22 -1.18 15.38 -17.80
N PRO A 23 0.01 15.79 -18.22
CA PRO A 23 0.45 15.51 -19.57
C PRO A 23 0.55 13.97 -19.62
N MET A 24 -0.50 13.31 -20.14
CA MET A 24 -0.31 12.01 -20.72
C MET A 24 0.68 12.25 -21.88
N ASN A 25 1.96 12.00 -21.63
CA ASN A 25 2.82 11.58 -22.70
C ASN A 25 2.18 10.27 -23.22
N VAL A 26 1.25 10.41 -24.14
CA VAL A 26 0.89 9.34 -25.04
C VAL A 26 2.18 9.15 -25.84
N PHE A 27 3.07 8.26 -25.34
CA PHE A 27 3.96 7.59 -26.25
C PHE A 27 3.01 6.97 -27.25
N ALA A 28 3.08 7.40 -28.50
CA ALA A 28 2.51 6.66 -29.58
C ALA A 28 3.14 5.27 -29.44
N VAL A 29 2.39 4.31 -28.91
CA VAL A 29 2.66 2.90 -29.18
C VAL A 29 2.56 2.87 -30.69
N GLU A 30 3.70 2.74 -31.37
CA GLU A 30 3.70 2.44 -32.78
C GLU A 30 2.75 1.25 -32.91
N ALA A 31 1.68 1.44 -33.69
CA ALA A 31 0.72 0.38 -33.89
C ALA A 31 1.51 -0.75 -34.56
N VAL A 32 1.75 -1.85 -33.81
CA VAL A 32 2.36 -3.04 -34.38
C VAL A 32 1.44 -3.48 -35.51
N ASP A 33 1.98 -3.57 -36.71
CA ASP A 33 1.21 -3.93 -37.88
C ASP A 33 0.79 -5.39 -37.76
N ILE A 34 -0.53 -5.65 -37.71
CA ILE A 34 -1.06 -7.00 -37.55
C ILE A 34 -0.98 -7.70 -38.87
N TRP A 35 -0.42 -8.91 -38.91
CA TRP A 35 -0.29 -9.72 -40.10
C TRP A 35 -1.65 -10.01 -40.76
N ASP A 36 -1.75 -9.78 -42.07
CA ASP A 36 -2.96 -10.00 -42.85
C ASP A 36 -3.10 -11.45 -43.42
N GLY A 37 -2.15 -12.33 -43.05
CA GLY A 37 -2.12 -13.73 -43.52
C GLY A 37 -1.46 -13.93 -44.86
N THR A 38 -0.96 -12.88 -45.54
CA THR A 38 -0.27 -12.98 -46.82
C THR A 38 1.25 -13.13 -46.66
N ALA A 39 1.95 -13.49 -47.75
CA ALA A 39 3.41 -13.61 -47.79
C ALA A 39 3.96 -12.64 -48.82
N ASP A 40 4.95 -11.82 -48.41
CA ASP A 40 5.69 -10.92 -49.30
C ASP A 40 7.13 -11.42 -49.50
N THR A 41 7.48 -11.81 -50.70
CA THR A 41 8.82 -12.24 -51.13
C THR A 41 9.57 -11.19 -51.92
N SER A 42 9.01 -10.01 -52.10
CA SER A 42 9.57 -8.93 -52.95
C SER A 42 10.94 -8.45 -52.48
N TRP A 43 11.20 -8.53 -51.16
CA TRP A 43 12.50 -8.18 -50.56
C TRP A 43 13.64 -9.10 -50.98
N TYR A 44 13.34 -10.31 -51.47
CA TYR A 44 14.34 -11.30 -51.96
C TYR A 44 14.40 -11.34 -53.49
N VAL A 45 13.26 -11.25 -54.18
CA VAL A 45 13.18 -11.40 -55.63
C VAL A 45 13.93 -10.26 -56.35
N GLY A 46 14.94 -10.62 -57.14
CA GLY A 46 15.85 -9.66 -57.79
C GLY A 46 17.06 -9.28 -56.95
N HIS A 47 17.14 -9.81 -55.74
CA HIS A 47 18.21 -9.59 -54.76
C HIS A 47 18.88 -10.90 -54.32
N GLU A 48 18.72 -11.97 -55.05
CA GLU A 48 19.15 -13.34 -54.68
C GLU A 48 20.66 -13.48 -54.43
N VAL A 49 21.45 -12.53 -54.94
CA VAL A 49 22.92 -12.51 -54.76
C VAL A 49 23.35 -11.78 -53.47
N ASP A 50 22.47 -11.00 -52.85
CA ASP A 50 22.80 -10.26 -51.66
C ASP A 50 23.09 -11.20 -50.48
N SER A 51 23.96 -10.80 -49.58
CA SER A 51 24.35 -11.54 -48.37
C SER A 51 23.52 -11.21 -47.14
N GLU A 52 22.83 -10.07 -47.17
CA GLU A 52 22.07 -9.53 -46.04
C GLU A 52 20.68 -9.08 -46.49
N TYR A 53 19.69 -9.35 -45.67
CA TYR A 53 18.29 -9.01 -45.91
C TYR A 53 17.66 -8.47 -44.60
N HIS A 54 16.65 -7.61 -44.75
CA HIS A 54 15.96 -6.97 -43.65
C HIS A 54 14.45 -7.26 -43.71
N ILE A 55 13.90 -7.78 -42.62
CA ILE A 55 12.48 -8.06 -42.46
C ILE A 55 11.92 -7.02 -41.48
N THR A 56 10.92 -6.30 -41.93
CA THR A 56 10.25 -5.22 -41.17
C THR A 56 8.78 -5.48 -40.93
N THR A 57 8.15 -6.43 -41.64
CA THR A 57 6.72 -6.76 -41.53
C THR A 57 6.50 -8.28 -41.40
N ALA A 58 5.33 -8.67 -40.90
CA ALA A 58 4.94 -10.08 -40.75
C ALA A 58 4.75 -10.78 -42.11
N GLU A 59 4.30 -10.06 -43.15
CA GLU A 59 4.19 -10.57 -44.51
C GLU A 59 5.56 -10.94 -45.08
N GLN A 60 6.60 -10.15 -44.82
CA GLN A 60 7.98 -10.45 -45.22
C GLN A 60 8.53 -11.65 -44.46
N LEU A 61 8.19 -11.83 -43.17
CA LEU A 61 8.55 -13.04 -42.43
C LEU A 61 7.83 -14.28 -42.99
N ALA A 62 6.55 -14.16 -43.36
CA ALA A 62 5.82 -15.21 -44.07
C ALA A 62 6.41 -15.49 -45.45
N GLY A 63 6.92 -14.44 -46.12
CA GLY A 63 7.70 -14.58 -47.37
C GLY A 63 8.96 -15.40 -47.16
N LEU A 64 9.69 -15.23 -46.06
CA LEU A 64 10.84 -16.09 -45.73
C LEU A 64 10.41 -17.56 -45.60
N ALA A 65 9.28 -17.82 -44.89
CA ALA A 65 8.76 -19.19 -44.79
C ALA A 65 8.43 -19.77 -46.17
N GLN A 66 7.77 -18.99 -47.03
CA GLN A 66 7.46 -19.43 -48.41
C GLN A 66 8.72 -19.75 -49.21
N LEU A 67 9.77 -18.92 -49.12
CA LEU A 67 11.05 -19.12 -49.86
C LEU A 67 11.79 -20.38 -49.37
N VAL A 68 11.91 -20.54 -48.03
CA VAL A 68 12.58 -21.73 -47.44
C VAL A 68 11.82 -23.01 -47.77
N ASN A 69 10.50 -22.98 -47.69
CA ASN A 69 9.63 -24.09 -48.04
C ASN A 69 9.65 -24.39 -49.58
N GLY A 70 10.07 -23.40 -50.37
CA GLY A 70 10.41 -23.53 -51.79
C GLY A 70 11.86 -24.00 -52.08
N ASN A 71 12.59 -24.48 -51.05
CA ASN A 71 13.99 -24.96 -51.11
C ASN A 71 15.07 -23.86 -51.26
N ILE A 72 14.77 -22.61 -50.92
CA ILE A 72 15.79 -21.57 -50.81
C ILE A 72 16.30 -21.55 -49.38
N LEU A 73 17.45 -22.15 -49.12
CA LEU A 73 17.94 -22.50 -47.77
C LEU A 73 18.68 -21.35 -47.08
N PHE A 74 18.92 -20.21 -47.72
CA PHE A 74 19.63 -19.03 -47.25
C PHE A 74 21.03 -19.29 -46.66
N LYS A 75 21.71 -20.33 -47.09
CA LYS A 75 23.11 -20.62 -46.69
C LYS A 75 24.01 -19.42 -46.97
N ASP A 76 24.88 -19.10 -46.00
CA ASP A 76 25.81 -17.97 -46.04
C ASP A 76 25.14 -16.59 -46.20
N LYS A 77 23.85 -16.49 -45.86
CA LYS A 77 23.07 -15.26 -45.87
C LYS A 77 22.61 -14.92 -44.46
N THR A 78 22.51 -13.62 -44.17
CA THR A 78 21.97 -13.11 -42.89
C THR A 78 20.66 -12.39 -43.13
N ILE A 79 19.68 -12.69 -42.29
CA ILE A 79 18.37 -12.04 -42.26
C ILE A 79 18.23 -11.35 -40.92
N TYR A 80 18.05 -10.03 -40.96
CA TYR A 80 17.82 -9.18 -39.78
C TYR A 80 16.34 -8.93 -39.60
N LEU A 81 15.86 -9.03 -38.38
CA LEU A 81 14.54 -8.58 -37.98
C LEU A 81 14.65 -7.17 -37.42
N ASP A 82 14.09 -6.18 -38.12
CA ASP A 82 14.26 -4.76 -37.75
C ASP A 82 13.10 -4.18 -36.93
N ASN A 83 11.99 -4.91 -36.80
CA ASN A 83 10.81 -4.48 -36.02
C ASN A 83 10.24 -5.63 -35.21
N ASP A 84 9.49 -5.28 -34.13
CA ASP A 84 8.60 -6.23 -33.47
C ASP A 84 7.44 -6.58 -34.41
N LEU A 85 7.10 -7.88 -34.53
CA LEU A 85 6.03 -8.35 -35.41
C LEU A 85 4.92 -9.03 -34.65
N ASP A 86 3.68 -8.83 -35.08
CA ASP A 86 2.49 -9.50 -34.53
C ASP A 86 1.89 -10.46 -35.57
N LEU A 87 1.90 -11.77 -35.24
CA LEU A 87 1.34 -12.83 -36.05
C LEU A 87 -0.11 -13.18 -35.71
N SER A 88 -0.78 -12.36 -34.94
CA SER A 88 -2.16 -12.64 -34.48
C SER A 88 -3.13 -12.75 -35.67
N GLY A 89 -4.17 -13.58 -35.48
CA GLY A 89 -5.29 -13.70 -36.42
C GLY A 89 -5.14 -14.73 -37.53
N HIS A 90 -3.95 -15.25 -37.79
CA HIS A 90 -3.72 -16.20 -38.86
C HIS A 90 -2.87 -17.40 -38.42
N GLN A 91 -3.11 -18.55 -39.08
CA GLN A 91 -2.35 -19.77 -38.85
C GLN A 91 -0.92 -19.60 -39.42
N TRP A 92 0.08 -19.83 -38.59
CA TRP A 92 1.47 -19.76 -39.00
C TRP A 92 1.90 -21.00 -39.81
N ILE A 93 2.72 -20.82 -40.84
CA ILE A 93 3.40 -21.87 -41.56
C ILE A 93 4.90 -21.78 -41.23
N SER A 94 5.43 -22.82 -40.61
CA SER A 94 6.82 -22.83 -40.13
C SER A 94 7.84 -22.60 -41.23
N ILE A 95 8.90 -21.88 -40.91
CA ILE A 95 10.07 -21.70 -41.80
C ILE A 95 10.82 -23.02 -41.84
N GLY A 96 10.86 -23.67 -43.01
CA GLY A 96 11.42 -25.02 -43.18
C GLY A 96 10.44 -26.13 -42.78
N ASN A 97 9.25 -26.15 -43.37
CA ASN A 97 8.14 -27.05 -43.03
C ASN A 97 8.23 -28.47 -43.69
N GLY A 98 9.32 -28.81 -44.33
CA GLY A 98 9.39 -30.08 -45.08
C GLY A 98 9.51 -31.33 -44.23
N SER A 99 8.71 -32.35 -44.56
CA SER A 99 8.76 -33.67 -43.94
C SER A 99 9.99 -34.51 -44.32
N ASN A 100 10.68 -34.16 -45.42
CA ASN A 100 11.76 -34.95 -46.01
C ASN A 100 13.16 -34.35 -45.82
N PHE A 101 13.36 -33.44 -44.86
CA PHE A 101 14.64 -32.83 -44.50
C PHE A 101 15.33 -32.01 -45.61
N SER A 102 14.70 -31.76 -46.75
CA SER A 102 15.22 -30.92 -47.79
C SER A 102 14.89 -29.44 -47.64
N GLN A 103 13.87 -29.14 -46.86
CA GLN A 103 13.38 -27.80 -46.59
C GLN A 103 13.75 -27.41 -45.16
N TYR A 104 14.82 -26.68 -45.00
CA TYR A 104 15.32 -26.21 -43.70
C TYR A 104 15.92 -24.82 -43.82
N PHE A 105 15.94 -24.12 -42.72
CA PHE A 105 16.66 -22.85 -42.61
C PHE A 105 18.14 -23.13 -42.36
N GLY A 106 19.00 -22.66 -43.24
CA GLY A 106 20.45 -22.89 -43.20
C GLY A 106 21.29 -21.61 -43.16
N GLY A 107 20.66 -20.43 -43.07
CA GLY A 107 21.29 -19.11 -42.93
C GLY A 107 21.45 -18.64 -41.50
N THR A 108 21.72 -17.36 -41.33
CA THR A 108 21.67 -16.68 -40.02
C THR A 108 20.41 -15.82 -39.93
N PHE A 109 19.58 -16.07 -38.92
CA PHE A 109 18.47 -15.18 -38.55
C PHE A 109 18.86 -14.43 -37.26
N ASP A 110 19.08 -13.11 -37.37
CA ASP A 110 19.39 -12.26 -36.26
C ASP A 110 18.15 -11.42 -35.91
N GLY A 111 17.50 -11.77 -34.80
CA GLY A 111 16.32 -11.07 -34.33
C GLY A 111 16.58 -9.69 -33.75
N GLN A 112 17.84 -9.26 -33.56
CA GLN A 112 18.25 -7.97 -33.03
C GLN A 112 17.55 -7.63 -31.69
N TYR A 113 17.12 -8.67 -30.96
CA TYR A 113 16.30 -8.61 -29.72
C TYR A 113 14.88 -8.06 -29.93
N HIS A 114 14.40 -8.06 -31.20
CA HIS A 114 12.99 -7.83 -31.51
C HIS A 114 12.13 -9.04 -31.14
N LYS A 115 10.82 -8.79 -31.10
CA LYS A 115 9.81 -9.79 -30.74
C LYS A 115 9.01 -10.24 -31.95
N ILE A 116 8.74 -11.54 -32.00
CA ILE A 116 7.66 -12.09 -32.80
C ILE A 116 6.59 -12.54 -31.84
N MET A 117 5.41 -11.91 -31.90
CA MET A 117 4.34 -12.08 -30.94
C MET A 117 3.18 -12.87 -31.52
N ASN A 118 2.43 -13.54 -30.63
CA ASN A 118 1.15 -14.18 -30.94
C ASN A 118 1.27 -15.24 -32.05
N LEU A 119 2.40 -15.96 -32.08
CA LEU A 119 2.57 -17.12 -32.99
C LEU A 119 1.41 -18.10 -32.72
N TYR A 120 0.56 -18.32 -33.73
CA TYR A 120 -0.62 -19.17 -33.64
C TYR A 120 -0.52 -20.36 -34.57
N HIS A 121 -0.59 -21.61 -34.05
CA HIS A 121 -0.58 -22.84 -34.81
C HIS A 121 -1.48 -23.89 -34.17
N HIS A 122 -2.68 -24.09 -34.75
CA HIS A 122 -3.66 -25.09 -34.34
C HIS A 122 -4.03 -25.96 -35.55
N TYR A 123 -3.18 -26.90 -35.87
CA TYR A 123 -3.37 -27.78 -37.03
C TYR A 123 -4.06 -29.08 -36.62
N THR A 124 -5.03 -29.55 -37.41
CA THR A 124 -5.86 -30.75 -37.16
C THR A 124 -5.87 -31.70 -38.38
N GLY A 125 -4.95 -31.49 -39.33
CA GLY A 125 -4.86 -32.33 -40.53
C GLY A 125 -4.11 -33.65 -40.30
N GLU A 126 -4.10 -34.53 -41.33
CA GLU A 126 -3.38 -35.79 -41.30
C GLU A 126 -1.95 -35.70 -41.86
N ASP A 127 -1.58 -34.53 -42.43
CA ASP A 127 -0.25 -34.33 -43.02
C ASP A 127 0.76 -33.98 -41.91
N LEU A 128 1.99 -34.47 -42.05
CA LEU A 128 3.12 -34.08 -41.19
C LEU A 128 3.43 -32.60 -41.37
N THR A 129 2.98 -31.79 -40.45
CA THR A 129 3.30 -30.35 -40.38
C THR A 129 4.29 -30.04 -39.29
N ARG A 130 4.95 -28.89 -39.38
CA ARG A 130 5.78 -28.33 -38.31
C ARG A 130 5.00 -27.28 -37.56
N ASN A 131 5.29 -27.13 -36.26
CA ASN A 131 4.47 -26.35 -35.34
C ASN A 131 5.13 -25.02 -34.94
N GLY A 132 6.46 -24.99 -34.81
CA GLY A 132 7.20 -23.84 -34.31
C GLY A 132 7.35 -22.69 -35.32
N LEU A 133 7.97 -21.62 -34.91
CA LEU A 133 8.34 -20.51 -35.79
C LEU A 133 9.21 -21.04 -36.93
N PHE A 134 10.24 -21.82 -36.59
CA PHE A 134 11.03 -22.63 -37.52
C PHE A 134 10.60 -24.10 -37.40
N GLY A 135 10.39 -24.75 -38.53
CA GLY A 135 10.17 -26.19 -38.55
C GLY A 135 11.51 -26.92 -38.40
N VAL A 136 12.48 -26.60 -39.27
CA VAL A 136 13.81 -27.20 -39.23
C VAL A 136 14.91 -26.14 -39.39
N ILE A 137 15.87 -26.15 -38.46
CA ILE A 137 17.13 -25.42 -38.56
C ILE A 137 18.24 -26.45 -38.74
N SER A 138 19.03 -26.40 -39.81
CA SER A 138 20.01 -27.44 -40.10
C SER A 138 21.26 -26.91 -40.82
N SER A 139 22.28 -27.77 -40.91
CA SER A 139 23.50 -27.56 -41.68
C SER A 139 24.23 -26.23 -41.38
N GLY A 140 24.35 -25.89 -40.08
CA GLY A 140 25.00 -24.65 -39.62
C GLY A 140 24.09 -23.42 -39.60
N GLY A 141 22.78 -23.61 -39.79
CA GLY A 141 21.80 -22.53 -39.57
C GLY A 141 21.90 -21.94 -38.15
N ILE A 142 21.81 -20.62 -38.05
CA ILE A 142 21.94 -19.87 -36.81
C ILE A 142 20.67 -19.05 -36.60
N VAL A 143 20.06 -19.19 -35.42
CA VAL A 143 18.98 -18.29 -34.96
C VAL A 143 19.43 -17.66 -33.67
N LYS A 144 19.49 -16.33 -33.63
CA LYS A 144 20.00 -15.61 -32.45
C LYS A 144 19.26 -14.32 -32.16
N ASN A 145 19.40 -13.85 -30.91
CA ASN A 145 18.90 -12.56 -30.47
C ASN A 145 17.40 -12.36 -30.76
N LEU A 146 16.56 -13.38 -30.53
CA LEU A 146 15.16 -13.38 -30.93
C LEU A 146 14.25 -13.70 -29.73
N MET A 147 13.16 -12.98 -29.60
CA MET A 147 12.09 -13.29 -28.63
C MET A 147 10.84 -13.75 -29.38
N VAL A 148 10.30 -14.94 -29.03
CA VAL A 148 8.98 -15.40 -29.49
C VAL A 148 8.06 -15.40 -28.28
N THR A 149 7.08 -14.51 -28.27
CA THR A 149 6.26 -14.28 -27.08
C THR A 149 4.77 -14.51 -27.33
N ASN A 150 4.09 -14.98 -26.28
CA ASN A 150 2.65 -15.25 -26.34
C ASN A 150 2.25 -16.23 -27.45
N ALA A 151 3.07 -17.27 -27.69
CA ALA A 151 2.74 -18.33 -28.64
C ALA A 151 1.54 -19.14 -28.16
N ASP A 152 0.72 -19.63 -29.09
CA ASP A 152 -0.38 -20.56 -28.84
C ASP A 152 -0.31 -21.70 -29.90
N ILE A 153 0.34 -22.78 -29.50
CA ILE A 153 0.59 -23.94 -30.37
C ILE A 153 -0.18 -25.14 -29.83
N VAL A 154 -1.05 -25.71 -30.63
CA VAL A 154 -1.75 -26.95 -30.33
C VAL A 154 -1.42 -27.98 -31.43
N SER A 155 -0.71 -29.03 -31.06
CA SER A 155 -0.35 -30.14 -31.94
C SER A 155 -1.34 -31.28 -31.76
N ASN A 156 -2.22 -31.44 -32.76
CA ASN A 156 -3.20 -32.55 -32.83
C ASN A 156 -2.92 -33.48 -34.00
N ASP A 157 -1.76 -33.37 -34.58
CA ASP A 157 -1.36 -34.07 -35.78
C ASP A 157 -0.34 -35.19 -35.54
N CYS A 158 0.06 -35.85 -36.61
CA CYS A 158 1.11 -36.88 -36.58
C CYS A 158 2.54 -36.34 -36.43
N SER A 159 2.73 -35.00 -36.20
CA SER A 159 4.08 -34.45 -35.98
C SER A 159 4.62 -34.93 -34.64
N LEU A 160 5.81 -35.54 -34.67
CA LEU A 160 6.49 -36.04 -33.49
C LEU A 160 7.18 -34.96 -32.67
N LEU A 161 7.36 -33.77 -33.26
CA LEU A 161 8.20 -32.73 -32.69
C LEU A 161 7.43 -31.41 -32.58
N ALA A 162 7.55 -30.73 -31.45
CA ALA A 162 7.05 -29.38 -31.32
C ALA A 162 7.86 -28.52 -30.34
N GLY A 163 8.26 -27.33 -30.80
CA GLY A 163 8.91 -26.31 -30.00
C GLY A 163 8.48 -24.90 -30.42
N ILE A 164 8.38 -23.94 -29.52
CA ILE A 164 7.90 -22.59 -29.86
C ILE A 164 8.86 -21.93 -30.88
N LEU A 165 10.18 -22.02 -30.65
CA LEU A 165 11.16 -21.46 -31.57
C LEU A 165 11.39 -22.38 -32.78
N ALA A 166 11.65 -23.68 -32.53
CA ALA A 166 11.92 -24.64 -33.57
C ALA A 166 11.46 -26.05 -33.19
N ASP A 167 10.89 -26.79 -34.14
CA ASP A 167 10.58 -28.19 -33.92
C ASP A 167 11.86 -29.04 -33.89
N TRP A 168 12.79 -28.79 -34.81
CA TRP A 168 14.00 -29.55 -34.90
C TRP A 168 15.23 -28.71 -35.26
N VAL A 169 16.30 -28.88 -34.46
CA VAL A 169 17.61 -28.29 -34.76
C VAL A 169 18.63 -29.38 -34.96
N ASN A 170 19.18 -29.50 -36.17
CA ASN A 170 20.15 -30.52 -36.55
C ASN A 170 21.51 -29.89 -36.93
N GLY A 171 22.41 -29.81 -35.96
CA GLY A 171 23.75 -29.23 -36.17
C GLY A 171 23.72 -27.70 -36.36
N GLY A 172 22.69 -27.01 -35.87
CA GLY A 172 22.55 -25.56 -35.88
C GLY A 172 22.95 -24.91 -34.57
N ILE A 173 22.85 -23.58 -34.52
CA ILE A 173 23.10 -22.75 -33.31
C ILE A 173 21.85 -21.95 -32.96
N VAL A 174 21.45 -22.02 -31.72
CA VAL A 174 20.40 -21.17 -31.14
C VAL A 174 21.01 -20.38 -29.97
N GLU A 175 21.06 -19.05 -30.08
CA GLU A 175 21.77 -18.21 -29.12
C GLU A 175 20.97 -16.98 -28.74
N ASN A 176 20.93 -16.65 -27.43
CA ASN A 176 20.23 -15.48 -26.89
C ASN A 176 18.76 -15.39 -27.34
N CYS A 177 18.05 -16.51 -27.31
CA CYS A 177 16.64 -16.58 -27.68
C CYS A 177 15.75 -16.78 -26.46
N TYR A 178 14.57 -16.21 -26.53
CA TYR A 178 13.54 -16.31 -25.46
C TYR A 178 12.21 -16.77 -26.04
N THR A 179 11.51 -17.65 -25.32
CA THR A 179 10.16 -18.08 -25.66
C THR A 179 9.19 -17.95 -24.51
N SER A 180 7.94 -17.63 -24.81
CA SER A 180 6.82 -17.71 -23.89
C SER A 180 5.51 -17.96 -24.60
N GLY A 181 4.52 -18.42 -23.87
CA GLY A 181 3.22 -18.82 -24.40
C GLY A 181 2.90 -20.27 -24.05
N LYS A 182 2.06 -20.89 -24.84
CA LYS A 182 1.60 -22.27 -24.62
C LYS A 182 1.99 -23.16 -25.80
N ILE A 183 2.43 -24.36 -25.49
CA ILE A 183 2.54 -25.47 -26.42
C ILE A 183 1.84 -26.68 -25.82
N GLU A 184 0.86 -27.20 -26.51
CA GLU A 184 0.01 -28.30 -26.07
C GLU A 184 -0.02 -29.40 -27.10
N ASN A 185 0.17 -30.65 -26.68
CA ASN A 185 0.00 -31.81 -27.48
C ASN A 185 -1.10 -32.71 -26.94
N ASN A 186 -2.01 -33.10 -27.84
CA ASN A 186 -3.16 -33.96 -27.53
C ASN A 186 -3.05 -35.35 -28.15
N VAL A 187 -1.86 -35.72 -28.65
CA VAL A 187 -1.59 -37.03 -29.28
C VAL A 187 -0.28 -37.56 -28.71
N GLY A 188 -0.24 -38.81 -28.25
CA GLY A 188 0.95 -39.40 -27.59
C GLY A 188 2.20 -39.50 -28.52
N ASP A 189 3.34 -39.91 -27.90
CA ASP A 189 4.61 -40.21 -28.56
C ASP A 189 5.32 -38.96 -29.17
N LYS A 190 5.43 -37.91 -28.36
CA LYS A 190 5.93 -36.59 -28.80
C LYS A 190 7.19 -36.15 -28.08
N MET A 191 7.93 -35.29 -28.78
CA MET A 191 9.08 -34.55 -28.24
C MET A 191 8.72 -33.07 -28.16
N LEU A 192 8.40 -32.62 -26.95
CA LEU A 192 7.90 -31.26 -26.68
C LEU A 192 8.93 -30.44 -25.94
N GLY A 193 9.23 -29.25 -26.44
CA GLY A 193 10.08 -28.29 -25.74
C GLY A 193 9.53 -26.87 -25.77
N GLY A 194 9.63 -26.15 -24.67
CA GLY A 194 9.21 -24.75 -24.63
C GLY A 194 10.01 -23.87 -25.61
N LEU A 195 11.24 -24.25 -25.94
CA LEU A 195 12.08 -23.61 -26.96
C LEU A 195 12.20 -24.47 -28.21
N ILE A 196 12.63 -25.72 -28.06
CA ILE A 196 12.95 -26.64 -29.18
C ILE A 196 12.36 -28.01 -28.89
N GLY A 197 11.68 -28.64 -29.87
CA GLY A 197 11.18 -30.00 -29.76
C GLY A 197 12.28 -31.02 -29.68
N GLN A 198 13.19 -31.07 -30.69
CA GLN A 198 14.32 -31.98 -30.74
C GLN A 198 15.61 -31.29 -31.18
N CYS A 199 16.72 -31.68 -30.55
CA CYS A 199 18.08 -31.37 -30.99
C CYS A 199 18.83 -32.61 -31.39
N THR A 200 19.66 -32.52 -32.46
CA THR A 200 20.53 -33.62 -32.88
C THR A 200 21.92 -33.11 -33.30
N SER A 201 22.86 -34.03 -33.39
CA SER A 201 24.21 -33.75 -33.89
C SER A 201 24.94 -32.65 -33.10
N SER A 202 25.73 -31.82 -33.78
CA SER A 202 26.54 -30.72 -33.21
C SER A 202 25.76 -29.48 -32.80
N THR A 203 24.47 -29.59 -32.51
CA THR A 203 23.64 -28.47 -32.12
C THR A 203 24.17 -27.77 -30.86
N GLN A 204 24.09 -26.45 -30.83
CA GLN A 204 24.49 -25.63 -29.70
C GLN A 204 23.35 -24.69 -29.29
N VAL A 205 22.99 -24.72 -28.03
CA VAL A 205 21.98 -23.84 -27.44
C VAL A 205 22.61 -23.04 -26.29
N LYS A 206 22.69 -21.72 -26.44
CA LYS A 206 23.43 -20.85 -25.50
C LYS A 206 22.63 -19.61 -25.14
N GLY A 207 22.67 -19.22 -23.86
CA GLY A 207 22.06 -17.98 -23.39
C GLY A 207 20.57 -17.91 -23.69
N CYS A 208 19.89 -19.04 -23.75
CA CYS A 208 18.48 -19.13 -24.11
C CYS A 208 17.57 -19.30 -22.87
N ALA A 209 16.34 -18.88 -23.04
CA ALA A 209 15.36 -18.94 -21.93
C ALA A 209 13.95 -19.30 -22.42
N SER A 210 13.16 -19.89 -21.51
CA SER A 210 11.74 -20.13 -21.80
C SER A 210 10.88 -19.96 -20.52
N ASN A 211 9.78 -19.24 -20.69
CA ASN A 211 8.66 -19.17 -19.75
C ASN A 211 7.40 -19.83 -20.35
N ALA A 212 7.58 -20.82 -21.20
CA ALA A 212 6.49 -21.53 -21.86
C ALA A 212 5.71 -22.42 -20.89
N ILE A 213 4.42 -22.59 -21.18
CA ILE A 213 3.55 -23.63 -20.62
C ILE A 213 3.58 -24.81 -21.58
N VAL A 214 4.24 -25.91 -21.19
CA VAL A 214 4.39 -27.10 -22.02
C VAL A 214 3.48 -28.20 -21.51
N ILE A 215 2.55 -28.68 -22.35
CA ILE A 215 1.50 -29.61 -21.94
C ILE A 215 1.45 -30.82 -22.89
N SER A 216 1.48 -32.02 -22.34
CA SER A 216 1.08 -33.26 -23.02
C SER A 216 -0.12 -33.86 -22.27
N THR A 217 -1.26 -34.02 -22.97
CA THR A 217 -2.55 -34.40 -22.33
C THR A 217 -2.96 -35.84 -22.67
N GLU A 218 -2.38 -36.49 -23.66
CA GLU A 218 -2.79 -37.83 -24.07
C GLU A 218 -2.09 -38.90 -23.20
N PRO A 219 -2.83 -39.63 -22.37
CA PRO A 219 -2.29 -40.78 -21.66
C PRO A 219 -2.10 -41.94 -22.63
N SER A 220 -0.85 -42.34 -22.85
CA SER A 220 -0.50 -43.52 -23.64
C SER A 220 0.17 -44.56 -22.75
N GLU A 221 -0.23 -45.84 -22.87
CA GLU A 221 0.40 -46.96 -22.14
C GLU A 221 1.53 -47.59 -22.96
N ASP A 222 1.54 -47.39 -24.30
CA ASP A 222 2.41 -48.09 -25.23
C ASP A 222 3.68 -47.30 -25.56
N SER A 223 3.68 -45.96 -25.43
CA SER A 223 4.81 -45.09 -25.79
C SER A 223 4.87 -43.88 -24.82
N GLY A 224 6.06 -43.34 -24.63
CA GLY A 224 6.31 -42.22 -23.72
C GLY A 224 6.68 -40.95 -24.46
N ASP A 225 6.22 -39.82 -23.95
CA ASP A 225 6.66 -38.51 -24.44
C ASP A 225 8.01 -38.14 -23.84
N THR A 226 8.75 -37.28 -24.53
CA THR A 226 9.88 -36.56 -23.96
C THR A 226 9.54 -35.07 -23.87
N VAL A 227 9.38 -34.56 -22.68
CA VAL A 227 8.88 -33.20 -22.46
C VAL A 227 9.91 -32.39 -21.68
N GLY A 228 10.40 -31.33 -22.28
CA GLY A 228 11.35 -30.43 -21.66
C GLY A 228 10.85 -28.99 -21.56
N GLY A 229 11.22 -28.34 -20.50
CA GLY A 229 10.93 -26.91 -20.37
C GLY A 229 11.59 -26.07 -21.43
N LEU A 230 12.85 -26.44 -21.83
CA LEU A 230 13.53 -25.86 -22.96
C LEU A 230 13.52 -26.81 -24.16
N ILE A 231 14.00 -28.02 -24.00
CA ILE A 231 14.23 -28.97 -25.12
C ILE A 231 13.54 -30.28 -24.77
N GLY A 232 12.72 -30.80 -25.70
CA GLY A 232 12.05 -32.08 -25.51
C GLY A 232 13.05 -33.25 -25.49
N GLN A 233 13.81 -33.43 -26.57
CA GLN A 233 14.72 -34.56 -26.72
C GLN A 233 16.04 -34.17 -27.37
N TRP A 234 17.09 -34.90 -27.05
CA TRP A 234 18.38 -34.84 -27.73
C TRP A 234 18.84 -36.23 -28.16
N GLU A 235 19.27 -36.35 -29.43
CA GLU A 235 19.79 -37.57 -29.97
C GLU A 235 21.08 -37.35 -30.80
N ASN A 236 21.86 -38.40 -30.96
CA ASN A 236 23.05 -38.41 -31.82
C ASN A 236 24.03 -37.26 -31.47
N SER A 237 24.25 -37.01 -30.19
CA SER A 237 25.17 -35.98 -29.72
C SER A 237 26.60 -36.25 -30.12
N VAL A 238 27.35 -35.19 -30.33
CA VAL A 238 28.79 -35.19 -30.57
C VAL A 238 29.48 -34.31 -29.55
N SER A 239 30.80 -34.30 -29.50
CA SER A 239 31.58 -33.56 -28.49
C SER A 239 31.33 -32.04 -28.44
N SER A 240 30.71 -31.45 -29.47
CA SER A 240 30.30 -30.04 -29.54
C SER A 240 28.84 -29.80 -29.17
N SER A 241 28.06 -30.86 -28.90
CA SER A 241 26.64 -30.76 -28.51
C SER A 241 26.50 -30.17 -27.14
N GLN A 242 25.77 -29.04 -27.01
CA GLN A 242 25.73 -28.32 -25.73
C GLN A 242 24.47 -27.48 -25.47
N ILE A 243 24.10 -27.41 -24.23
CA ILE A 243 23.11 -26.50 -23.65
C ILE A 243 23.82 -25.71 -22.54
N ILE A 244 24.09 -24.43 -22.76
CA ILE A 244 24.94 -23.65 -21.85
C ILE A 244 24.28 -22.32 -21.53
N ASP A 245 24.37 -21.92 -20.24
CA ASP A 245 23.83 -20.63 -19.76
C ASP A 245 22.36 -20.44 -20.15
N CYS A 246 21.52 -21.43 -19.90
CA CYS A 246 20.10 -21.38 -20.22
C CYS A 246 19.22 -21.42 -18.96
N TRP A 247 18.01 -20.91 -19.05
CA TRP A 247 17.08 -21.06 -17.95
C TRP A 247 15.64 -21.35 -18.37
N PHE A 248 14.91 -22.04 -17.50
CA PHE A 248 13.49 -22.33 -17.62
C PHE A 248 12.74 -21.85 -16.37
N GLY A 249 11.68 -21.04 -16.57
CA GLY A 249 10.83 -20.48 -15.50
C GLY A 249 9.35 -20.74 -15.69
N GLY A 250 8.94 -21.45 -16.75
CA GLY A 250 7.55 -21.74 -17.09
C GLY A 250 6.94 -22.90 -16.31
N SER A 251 6.13 -23.72 -17.00
CA SER A 251 5.55 -24.93 -16.42
C SER A 251 5.55 -26.09 -17.41
N VAL A 252 5.69 -27.32 -16.90
CA VAL A 252 5.58 -28.55 -17.67
C VAL A 252 4.50 -29.44 -17.03
N SER A 253 3.60 -29.97 -17.86
CA SER A 253 2.60 -30.94 -17.43
C SER A 253 2.52 -32.09 -18.46
N CYS A 254 2.71 -33.32 -17.99
CA CYS A 254 2.65 -34.52 -18.84
C CYS A 254 1.72 -35.55 -18.20
N GLN A 255 0.71 -36.00 -18.94
CA GLN A 255 -0.22 -37.03 -18.48
C GLN A 255 0.13 -38.43 -18.90
N ASN A 256 1.13 -38.60 -19.80
CA ASN A 256 1.59 -39.89 -20.27
C ASN A 256 2.54 -40.52 -19.24
N ILE A 257 2.23 -41.78 -18.82
CA ILE A 257 2.91 -42.47 -17.74
C ILE A 257 4.34 -42.93 -18.04
N ASN A 258 4.70 -43.19 -19.31
CA ASN A 258 6.01 -43.64 -19.70
C ASN A 258 6.94 -42.50 -20.14
N SER A 259 6.61 -41.27 -19.84
CA SER A 259 7.30 -40.08 -20.32
C SER A 259 8.54 -39.74 -19.52
N ALA A 260 9.53 -39.16 -20.20
CA ALA A 260 10.66 -38.50 -19.56
C ALA A 260 10.44 -36.97 -19.53
N VAL A 261 10.44 -36.38 -18.38
CA VAL A 261 10.10 -34.95 -18.15
C VAL A 261 11.26 -34.22 -17.50
N GLY A 262 11.67 -33.09 -18.06
CA GLY A 262 12.77 -32.28 -17.51
C GLY A 262 12.57 -30.78 -17.67
N GLY A 263 13.12 -29.99 -16.77
CA GLY A 263 13.06 -28.52 -16.85
C GLY A 263 13.92 -27.93 -17.95
N ILE A 264 15.13 -28.49 -18.19
CA ILE A 264 16.03 -28.08 -19.29
C ILE A 264 15.86 -29.00 -20.45
N LEU A 265 15.98 -30.32 -20.26
CA LEU A 265 15.92 -31.32 -21.29
C LEU A 265 15.04 -32.49 -20.81
N GLY A 266 14.03 -32.87 -21.60
CA GLY A 266 13.19 -34.03 -21.29
C GLY A 266 14.03 -35.30 -21.24
N ALA A 267 14.68 -35.67 -22.35
CA ALA A 267 15.60 -36.81 -22.38
C ALA A 267 16.76 -36.66 -23.37
N ASN A 268 17.89 -37.32 -23.05
CA ASN A 268 18.97 -37.60 -23.96
C ASN A 268 19.20 -39.14 -24.02
N PHE A 269 18.86 -39.72 -25.14
CA PHE A 269 19.01 -41.17 -25.37
C PHE A 269 20.26 -41.54 -26.18
N ASP A 270 21.37 -40.83 -25.91
CA ASP A 270 22.64 -41.14 -26.57
C ASP A 270 23.28 -42.39 -25.97
N PHE A 271 23.16 -43.48 -26.67
CA PHE A 271 23.73 -44.77 -26.35
C PHE A 271 24.83 -45.11 -27.38
N ASN A 272 25.54 -46.19 -27.18
CA ASN A 272 26.55 -46.71 -28.12
C ASN A 272 27.83 -45.85 -28.28
N GLY A 273 28.28 -45.22 -27.20
CA GLY A 273 29.56 -44.50 -27.17
C GLY A 273 29.52 -43.05 -27.62
N ASN A 274 28.36 -42.52 -27.90
CA ASN A 274 28.20 -41.07 -28.05
C ASN A 274 28.60 -40.33 -26.77
N PRO A 275 29.22 -39.14 -26.88
CA PRO A 275 29.73 -38.41 -25.71
C PRO A 275 28.64 -37.83 -24.78
N GLY A 276 27.37 -37.87 -25.21
CA GLY A 276 26.28 -37.18 -24.52
C GLY A 276 26.30 -35.66 -24.72
N VAL A 277 25.18 -35.00 -24.45
CA VAL A 277 25.09 -33.55 -24.52
C VAL A 277 25.73 -32.92 -23.28
N ILE A 278 26.45 -31.81 -23.44
CA ILE A 278 26.99 -30.99 -22.36
C ILE A 278 25.89 -30.04 -21.90
N ILE A 279 25.51 -30.13 -20.61
CA ILE A 279 24.57 -29.16 -19.97
C ILE A 279 25.35 -28.41 -18.88
N LYS A 280 25.54 -27.12 -19.07
CA LYS A 280 26.37 -26.33 -18.13
C LYS A 280 25.74 -24.99 -17.76
N ASN A 281 25.85 -24.63 -16.47
CA ASN A 281 25.42 -23.34 -15.95
C ASN A 281 23.97 -22.99 -16.30
N CYS A 282 23.10 -24.00 -16.25
CA CYS A 282 21.66 -23.85 -16.53
C CYS A 282 20.85 -23.77 -15.22
N MET A 283 19.71 -23.07 -15.29
CA MET A 283 18.84 -22.86 -14.15
C MET A 283 17.41 -23.28 -14.46
N VAL A 284 16.80 -24.07 -13.55
CA VAL A 284 15.37 -24.33 -13.51
C VAL A 284 14.77 -23.51 -12.38
N ALA A 285 14.10 -22.43 -12.73
CA ALA A 285 13.59 -21.42 -11.78
C ALA A 285 12.12 -21.62 -11.39
N THR A 286 11.58 -22.82 -11.62
CA THR A 286 10.17 -23.17 -11.34
C THR A 286 10.06 -24.51 -10.64
N LYS A 287 9.01 -24.66 -9.82
CA LYS A 287 8.57 -25.93 -9.25
C LYS A 287 7.39 -26.57 -10.01
N ASN A 288 6.90 -25.91 -11.05
CA ASN A 288 5.71 -26.31 -11.80
C ASN A 288 6.08 -27.34 -12.90
N ILE A 289 6.66 -28.46 -12.51
CA ILE A 289 6.96 -29.58 -13.41
C ILE A 289 6.25 -30.80 -12.88
N ASN A 290 5.26 -31.30 -13.63
CA ASN A 290 4.37 -32.37 -13.20
C ASN A 290 4.30 -33.48 -14.28
N CYS A 291 4.24 -34.73 -13.84
CA CYS A 291 3.99 -35.88 -14.68
C CYS A 291 3.01 -36.83 -13.99
N ALA A 292 2.29 -37.66 -14.77
CA ALA A 292 1.39 -38.67 -14.24
C ALA A 292 2.10 -39.67 -13.33
N GLU A 293 3.35 -40.01 -13.65
CA GLU A 293 4.23 -40.79 -12.79
C GLU A 293 5.38 -39.93 -12.26
N PRO A 294 5.34 -39.48 -10.99
CA PRO A 294 6.33 -38.57 -10.43
C PRO A 294 7.80 -39.08 -10.51
N GLY A 295 8.01 -40.38 -10.52
CA GLY A 295 9.37 -40.97 -10.62
C GLY A 295 10.08 -40.69 -11.94
N ASN A 296 9.39 -40.20 -12.96
CA ASN A 296 9.94 -39.84 -14.27
C ASN A 296 10.24 -38.34 -14.40
N ILE A 297 10.07 -37.57 -13.36
CA ILE A 297 10.34 -36.12 -13.35
C ILE A 297 11.81 -35.88 -12.98
N THR A 298 12.47 -35.04 -13.77
CA THR A 298 13.78 -34.49 -13.44
C THR A 298 13.73 -32.96 -13.47
N TRP A 299 14.47 -32.30 -12.57
CA TRP A 299 14.57 -30.85 -12.66
C TRP A 299 15.40 -30.40 -13.87
N VAL A 300 16.52 -31.06 -14.13
CA VAL A 300 17.41 -30.67 -15.23
C VAL A 300 17.22 -31.56 -16.42
N ALA A 301 17.53 -32.85 -16.33
CA ALA A 301 17.45 -33.75 -17.46
C ALA A 301 17.47 -35.23 -17.05
N ALA A 302 16.83 -36.09 -17.86
CA ALA A 302 17.06 -37.53 -17.89
C ALA A 302 18.11 -37.86 -18.99
N VAL A 303 19.27 -38.40 -18.63
CA VAL A 303 20.40 -38.57 -19.54
C VAL A 303 21.05 -39.94 -19.45
N ALA A 304 21.42 -40.51 -20.59
CA ALA A 304 22.20 -41.73 -20.63
C ALA A 304 23.67 -41.48 -20.26
N VAL A 305 24.21 -40.31 -20.63
CA VAL A 305 25.57 -39.88 -20.29
C VAL A 305 25.51 -38.51 -19.62
N ALA A 306 25.95 -38.45 -18.37
CA ALA A 306 25.87 -37.22 -17.56
C ALA A 306 27.10 -36.33 -17.77
N ASN A 307 26.98 -35.31 -18.61
CA ASN A 307 27.94 -34.21 -18.78
C ASN A 307 27.36 -32.89 -18.27
N ILE A 308 26.80 -32.92 -17.01
CA ILE A 308 26.07 -31.81 -16.42
C ILE A 308 26.92 -31.17 -15.32
N THR A 309 27.09 -29.85 -15.37
CA THR A 309 27.90 -29.12 -14.38
C THR A 309 27.31 -27.74 -14.06
N ASN A 310 27.47 -27.30 -12.83
CA ASN A 310 27.12 -25.95 -12.34
C ASN A 310 25.65 -25.57 -12.59
N CYS A 311 24.72 -26.50 -12.61
CA CYS A 311 23.31 -26.24 -12.77
C CYS A 311 22.64 -25.91 -11.42
N ILE A 312 21.54 -25.16 -11.47
CA ILE A 312 20.78 -24.77 -10.28
C ILE A 312 19.32 -25.17 -10.50
N TRP A 313 18.73 -25.83 -9.51
CA TRP A 313 17.36 -26.32 -9.55
C TRP A 313 16.63 -26.07 -8.23
N PRO A 314 15.27 -26.16 -8.20
CA PRO A 314 14.50 -26.00 -6.95
C PRO A 314 14.94 -27.01 -5.89
N ASP A 315 14.97 -26.55 -4.62
CA ASP A 315 15.10 -27.46 -3.51
C ASP A 315 13.93 -28.45 -3.50
N ARG A 316 14.18 -29.65 -3.01
CA ARG A 316 13.15 -30.65 -2.74
C ARG A 316 12.27 -30.08 -1.64
N ALA A 317 11.22 -29.37 -2.04
CA ALA A 317 10.41 -28.67 -1.09
C ALA A 317 9.74 -29.64 -0.14
N LEU A 318 9.59 -29.16 1.04
CA LEU A 318 8.72 -29.60 2.13
C LEU A 318 7.27 -29.97 1.69
N ASP A 319 6.90 -29.65 0.45
CA ASP A 319 5.56 -29.79 -0.12
C ASP A 319 5.39 -31.06 -1.01
N ASP A 320 6.45 -31.81 -1.29
CA ASP A 320 6.37 -33.10 -1.99
C ASP A 320 6.55 -34.24 -0.98
N PRO A 321 5.44 -34.80 -0.44
CA PRO A 321 5.51 -35.86 0.57
C PRO A 321 6.12 -37.17 0.04
N ASP A 322 6.12 -37.37 -1.27
CA ASP A 322 6.56 -38.62 -1.88
C ASP A 322 8.02 -38.59 -2.34
N ASN A 323 8.67 -37.42 -2.34
CA ASN A 323 10.12 -37.23 -2.61
C ASN A 323 10.63 -37.88 -3.90
N ASN A 324 9.81 -37.86 -4.96
CA ASN A 324 10.05 -38.61 -6.19
C ASN A 324 10.75 -37.83 -7.30
N HIS A 325 11.03 -36.53 -7.10
CA HIS A 325 11.73 -35.71 -8.07
C HIS A 325 13.24 -35.79 -7.89
N SER A 326 13.93 -36.19 -8.94
CA SER A 326 15.40 -36.13 -9.02
C SER A 326 15.84 -34.93 -9.81
N ALA A 327 16.96 -34.31 -9.46
CA ALA A 327 17.50 -33.20 -10.28
C ALA A 327 17.93 -33.73 -11.66
N ILE A 328 18.54 -34.89 -11.66
CA ILE A 328 19.04 -35.57 -12.83
C ILE A 328 18.85 -37.04 -12.63
N VAL A 329 18.30 -37.72 -13.64
CA VAL A 329 18.27 -39.17 -13.72
C VAL A 329 19.28 -39.61 -14.78
N LYS A 330 20.29 -40.36 -14.34
CA LYS A 330 21.16 -41.09 -15.27
C LYS A 330 20.49 -42.41 -15.61
N LEU A 331 20.22 -42.61 -16.90
CA LEU A 331 19.54 -43.81 -17.39
C LEU A 331 20.53 -44.95 -17.61
N VAL A 332 20.18 -46.13 -17.14
CA VAL A 332 20.83 -47.40 -17.50
C VAL A 332 19.83 -48.15 -18.37
N VAL A 333 20.24 -48.45 -19.61
CA VAL A 333 19.37 -49.12 -20.58
C VAL A 333 19.79 -50.58 -20.71
N ASP A 334 18.83 -51.46 -20.55
CA ASP A 334 18.93 -52.85 -20.86
C ASP A 334 18.38 -53.10 -22.26
N TRP A 335 19.31 -53.22 -23.21
CA TRP A 335 18.96 -53.40 -24.63
C TRP A 335 18.31 -54.76 -24.95
N ASP A 336 18.63 -55.79 -24.16
CA ASP A 336 18.06 -57.12 -24.37
C ASP A 336 16.61 -57.19 -23.87
N ALA A 337 16.30 -56.43 -22.82
CA ALA A 337 14.95 -56.33 -22.28
C ALA A 337 14.13 -55.17 -22.87
N GLY A 338 14.78 -54.23 -23.57
CA GLY A 338 14.11 -53.00 -24.09
C GLY A 338 13.69 -52.06 -23.00
N THR A 339 14.35 -52.05 -21.84
CA THR A 339 13.95 -51.23 -20.66
C THR A 339 15.05 -50.26 -20.27
N ALA A 340 14.64 -49.09 -19.75
CA ALA A 340 15.52 -48.11 -19.12
C ALA A 340 15.17 -47.95 -17.64
N SER A 341 16.18 -47.85 -16.78
CA SER A 341 16.02 -47.61 -15.37
C SER A 341 17.02 -46.55 -14.89
N ALA A 342 16.70 -45.91 -13.77
CA ALA A 342 17.60 -44.94 -13.12
C ALA A 342 18.82 -45.65 -12.55
N ASP A 343 20.04 -45.06 -12.73
CA ASP A 343 21.27 -45.51 -12.06
C ASP A 343 21.20 -45.16 -10.55
N PRO A 344 21.05 -46.15 -9.65
CA PRO A 344 20.89 -45.86 -8.23
C PRO A 344 22.20 -45.35 -7.57
N ASN A 345 23.32 -45.42 -8.27
CA ASN A 345 24.62 -45.00 -7.75
C ASN A 345 25.04 -43.61 -8.27
N PHE A 346 24.22 -42.97 -9.05
CA PHE A 346 24.56 -41.68 -9.62
C PHE A 346 24.47 -40.56 -8.56
N ASP A 347 25.58 -39.89 -8.32
CA ASP A 347 25.64 -38.72 -7.42
C ASP A 347 25.36 -37.44 -8.17
N GLN A 348 24.11 -36.93 -8.08
CA GLN A 348 23.70 -35.73 -8.78
C GLN A 348 24.32 -34.44 -8.16
N SER A 349 24.90 -34.49 -6.97
CA SER A 349 25.51 -33.30 -6.34
C SER A 349 26.74 -32.77 -7.11
N ILE A 350 27.36 -33.58 -7.95
CA ILE A 350 28.46 -33.15 -8.80
C ILE A 350 27.99 -32.27 -9.97
N CYS A 351 26.70 -32.27 -10.28
CA CYS A 351 26.12 -31.56 -11.40
C CYS A 351 25.71 -30.13 -11.10
N GLY A 352 25.56 -29.78 -9.82
CA GLY A 352 25.13 -28.48 -9.40
C GLY A 352 24.55 -28.46 -7.99
N ARG A 353 23.58 -27.57 -7.74
CA ARG A 353 22.97 -27.44 -6.42
C ARG A 353 21.49 -27.05 -6.45
N GLU A 354 20.84 -27.33 -5.34
CA GLU A 354 19.48 -26.86 -5.05
C GLU A 354 19.45 -25.39 -4.60
N SER A 355 18.31 -24.73 -4.84
CA SER A 355 18.02 -23.39 -4.31
C SER A 355 16.55 -23.24 -3.93
N SER A 356 16.31 -22.77 -2.71
CA SER A 356 14.97 -22.38 -2.23
C SER A 356 14.57 -20.95 -2.64
N ASN A 357 15.56 -20.15 -3.02
CA ASN A 357 15.36 -18.74 -3.37
C ASN A 357 16.23 -18.35 -4.57
N PHE A 358 15.61 -18.26 -5.73
CA PHE A 358 16.28 -17.89 -6.98
C PHE A 358 16.63 -16.41 -7.07
N SER A 359 15.96 -15.52 -6.33
CA SER A 359 16.30 -14.09 -6.26
C SER A 359 17.52 -13.81 -5.38
N SER A 360 18.12 -14.84 -4.76
CA SER A 360 19.26 -14.64 -3.87
C SER A 360 20.51 -14.22 -4.63
N ALA A 361 21.30 -13.32 -4.03
CA ALA A 361 22.58 -12.86 -4.59
C ALA A 361 23.56 -14.02 -4.88
N ASN A 362 23.47 -15.14 -4.12
CA ASN A 362 24.31 -16.32 -4.32
C ASN A 362 24.02 -17.01 -5.65
N VAL A 363 22.72 -17.13 -6.02
CA VAL A 363 22.33 -17.72 -7.32
C VAL A 363 22.92 -16.93 -8.47
N LEU A 364 22.74 -15.60 -8.44
CA LEU A 364 23.29 -14.72 -9.47
C LEU A 364 24.84 -14.79 -9.52
N THR A 365 25.49 -14.84 -8.36
CA THR A 365 26.96 -14.94 -8.26
C THR A 365 27.46 -16.24 -8.88
N ASP A 366 26.82 -17.37 -8.58
CA ASP A 366 27.20 -18.68 -9.13
C ASP A 366 27.06 -18.72 -10.65
N LEU A 367 25.91 -18.22 -11.16
CA LEU A 367 25.66 -18.11 -12.60
C LEU A 367 26.72 -17.24 -13.30
N ARG A 368 27.07 -16.07 -12.73
CA ARG A 368 28.10 -15.18 -13.27
C ARG A 368 29.49 -15.79 -13.28
N ASN A 369 29.86 -16.48 -12.20
CA ASN A 369 31.18 -17.10 -12.08
C ASN A 369 31.40 -18.24 -13.10
N ASN A 370 30.32 -18.87 -13.55
CA ASN A 370 30.35 -20.00 -14.47
C ASN A 370 29.92 -19.64 -15.90
N ALA A 371 29.54 -18.37 -16.12
CA ALA A 371 29.05 -17.91 -17.42
C ALA A 371 30.09 -18.02 -18.51
N SER A 372 29.63 -18.38 -19.70
CA SER A 372 30.42 -18.40 -20.92
C SER A 372 30.72 -16.97 -21.39
N THR A 373 31.79 -16.81 -22.16
CA THR A 373 32.16 -15.52 -22.77
C THR A 373 30.99 -14.95 -23.59
N GLY A 374 30.62 -13.73 -23.32
CA GLY A 374 29.52 -13.02 -24.00
C GLY A 374 28.14 -13.18 -23.34
N ILE A 375 28.00 -14.04 -22.32
CA ILE A 375 26.75 -14.17 -21.55
C ILE A 375 26.86 -13.36 -20.27
N GLU A 376 25.93 -12.42 -20.07
CA GLU A 376 25.84 -11.57 -18.87
C GLU A 376 24.53 -11.84 -18.12
N TRP A 377 24.66 -12.44 -16.93
CA TRP A 377 23.56 -12.63 -16.00
C TRP A 377 23.32 -11.39 -15.15
N VAL A 378 22.07 -10.96 -15.04
CA VAL A 378 21.64 -9.79 -14.26
C VAL A 378 20.49 -10.15 -13.32
N VAL A 379 20.17 -9.23 -12.41
CA VAL A 379 19.01 -9.38 -11.51
C VAL A 379 17.73 -9.36 -12.36
N GLY A 380 16.91 -10.38 -12.20
CA GLY A 380 15.59 -10.47 -12.79
C GLY A 380 14.47 -10.32 -11.74
N ILE A 381 13.23 -10.35 -12.19
CA ILE A 381 12.03 -10.15 -11.35
C ILE A 381 11.95 -11.22 -10.26
N ASN A 382 12.00 -12.49 -10.60
CA ASN A 382 11.88 -13.60 -9.66
C ASN A 382 13.16 -14.47 -9.55
N HIS A 383 14.04 -14.36 -10.52
CA HIS A 383 15.29 -15.10 -10.65
C HIS A 383 16.26 -14.35 -11.58
N PRO A 384 17.57 -14.66 -11.60
CA PRO A 384 18.50 -14.09 -12.56
C PRO A 384 18.07 -14.33 -14.00
N THR A 385 18.32 -13.33 -14.84
CA THR A 385 18.08 -13.41 -16.29
C THR A 385 19.25 -12.79 -17.05
N PHE A 386 19.14 -12.59 -18.35
CA PHE A 386 20.19 -12.03 -19.20
C PHE A 386 20.04 -10.53 -19.39
N ILE A 387 21.16 -9.82 -19.60
CA ILE A 387 21.14 -8.36 -19.80
C ILE A 387 20.29 -7.92 -21.01
N TRP A 388 20.15 -8.78 -22.00
CA TRP A 388 19.33 -8.53 -23.18
C TRP A 388 17.84 -8.83 -22.98
N ASP A 389 17.47 -9.62 -21.95
CA ASP A 389 16.10 -10.02 -21.65
C ASP A 389 15.35 -8.92 -20.89
N LYS A 390 15.00 -7.87 -21.61
CA LYS A 390 14.31 -6.69 -21.05
C LYS A 390 12.95 -7.02 -20.42
N LEU A 391 12.36 -8.17 -20.73
CA LEU A 391 11.07 -8.60 -20.19
C LEU A 391 11.19 -9.03 -18.73
N ASN A 392 12.28 -9.68 -18.37
CA ASN A 392 12.48 -10.29 -17.06
C ASN A 392 13.51 -9.55 -16.19
N ILE A 393 14.25 -8.55 -16.70
CA ILE A 393 15.12 -7.71 -15.88
C ILE A 393 14.27 -6.93 -14.89
N LEU A 394 14.63 -6.97 -13.61
CA LEU A 394 13.98 -6.18 -12.57
C LEU A 394 14.19 -4.68 -12.80
N ALA A 395 13.16 -3.89 -12.61
CA ALA A 395 13.28 -2.44 -12.60
C ALA A 395 14.18 -1.94 -11.46
N ASP A 396 14.66 -0.72 -11.56
CA ASP A 396 15.44 -0.07 -10.50
C ASP A 396 14.49 0.57 -9.46
N TYR A 397 14.48 0.00 -8.26
CA TYR A 397 13.64 0.45 -7.13
C TYR A 397 14.36 1.43 -6.20
N THR A 398 15.59 1.87 -6.52
CA THR A 398 16.40 2.74 -5.62
C THR A 398 15.61 3.94 -5.13
N LYS A 399 14.89 4.65 -6.02
CA LYS A 399 14.07 5.81 -5.66
C LYS A 399 12.90 5.44 -4.75
N VAL A 400 12.26 4.29 -4.99
CA VAL A 400 11.16 3.78 -4.18
C VAL A 400 11.64 3.44 -2.78
N ASP A 401 12.77 2.73 -2.68
CA ASP A 401 13.38 2.35 -1.40
C ASP A 401 13.80 3.57 -0.59
N GLU A 402 14.33 4.60 -1.24
CA GLU A 402 14.64 5.90 -0.62
C GLU A 402 13.37 6.60 -0.10
N ALA A 403 12.30 6.63 -0.89
CA ALA A 403 11.03 7.21 -0.49
C ALA A 403 10.41 6.46 0.71
N ILE A 404 10.42 5.12 0.69
CA ILE A 404 9.99 4.27 1.80
C ILE A 404 10.86 4.50 3.04
N ALA A 405 12.18 4.60 2.89
CA ALA A 405 13.09 4.87 3.99
C ALA A 405 12.84 6.25 4.62
N ASN A 406 12.47 7.25 3.82
CA ASN A 406 12.10 8.57 4.32
C ASN A 406 10.74 8.55 5.04
N ALA A 407 9.75 7.82 4.51
CA ALA A 407 8.46 7.63 5.17
C ALA A 407 8.61 6.99 6.56
N LYS A 408 9.49 5.99 6.69
CA LYS A 408 9.76 5.30 7.98
C LYS A 408 10.40 6.17 9.06
N LYS A 409 10.95 7.34 8.70
CA LYS A 409 11.53 8.30 9.67
C LYS A 409 10.48 9.22 10.27
N ILE A 410 9.27 9.24 9.74
CA ILE A 410 8.19 10.15 10.15
C ILE A 410 7.55 9.62 11.44
N ASP A 411 7.39 10.50 12.44
CA ASP A 411 6.61 10.18 13.62
C ASP A 411 5.10 10.20 13.28
N THR A 412 4.53 9.02 13.11
CA THR A 412 3.13 8.83 12.72
C THR A 412 2.13 9.38 13.74
N ASN A 413 2.56 9.53 15.01
CA ASN A 413 1.70 10.05 16.07
C ASN A 413 1.31 11.50 15.85
N LEU A 414 2.10 12.25 15.10
CA LEU A 414 1.88 13.67 14.84
C LEU A 414 0.82 13.95 13.76
N TYR A 415 0.46 12.95 12.94
CA TYR A 415 -0.37 13.18 11.76
C TYR A 415 -1.72 12.49 11.85
N SER A 416 -2.76 13.14 11.30
CA SER A 416 -4.13 12.63 11.28
C SER A 416 -4.43 11.72 10.08
N ASN A 417 -3.65 11.83 9.02
CA ASN A 417 -3.87 11.15 7.74
C ASN A 417 -2.67 10.32 7.26
N TYR A 418 -1.87 9.76 8.18
CA TYR A 418 -0.68 8.99 7.80
C TYR A 418 -1.00 7.76 6.93
N SER A 419 -2.23 7.25 6.98
CA SER A 419 -2.68 6.11 6.16
C SER A 419 -2.48 6.33 4.65
N ILE A 420 -2.52 7.58 4.16
CA ILE A 420 -2.26 7.85 2.73
C ILE A 420 -0.84 7.47 2.31
N VAL A 421 0.13 7.54 3.23
CA VAL A 421 1.52 7.12 3.00
C VAL A 421 1.61 5.59 3.03
N GLU A 422 0.93 4.94 3.97
CA GLU A 422 0.86 3.47 4.05
C GLU A 422 0.21 2.90 2.79
N ASP A 423 -0.89 3.49 2.32
CA ASP A 423 -1.57 3.08 1.10
C ASP A 423 -0.65 3.20 -0.13
N ALA A 424 0.10 4.31 -0.23
CA ALA A 424 1.05 4.50 -1.32
C ALA A 424 2.21 3.49 -1.28
N ILE A 425 2.71 3.12 -0.10
CA ILE A 425 3.75 2.09 0.07
C ILE A 425 3.19 0.70 -0.29
N ASN A 426 1.99 0.38 0.18
CA ASN A 426 1.36 -0.92 -0.08
C ASN A 426 0.98 -1.11 -1.57
N ALA A 427 0.85 -0.03 -2.33
CA ALA A 427 0.59 -0.07 -3.76
C ALA A 427 1.84 -0.41 -4.61
N VAL A 428 3.03 -0.48 -4.00
CA VAL A 428 4.27 -0.80 -4.71
C VAL A 428 4.27 -2.26 -5.13
N ASP A 429 4.29 -2.50 -6.43
CA ASP A 429 4.54 -3.82 -7.00
C ASP A 429 6.05 -3.98 -7.25
N HIS A 430 6.70 -4.88 -6.51
CA HIS A 430 8.14 -5.16 -6.59
C HIS A 430 8.52 -6.13 -7.72
N ALA A 431 7.57 -6.54 -8.56
CA ALA A 431 7.78 -7.48 -9.67
C ALA A 431 7.72 -6.80 -11.05
N LYS A 432 7.98 -5.50 -11.12
CA LYS A 432 8.00 -4.76 -12.38
C LYS A 432 9.31 -4.96 -13.14
N SER A 433 9.19 -5.12 -14.47
CA SER A 433 10.33 -5.22 -15.35
C SER A 433 10.96 -3.85 -15.65
N LYS A 434 12.18 -3.87 -16.18
CA LYS A 434 12.88 -2.67 -16.63
C LYS A 434 12.10 -1.85 -17.67
N GLN A 435 11.25 -2.48 -18.45
CA GLN A 435 10.37 -1.79 -19.41
C GLN A 435 9.30 -0.94 -18.70
N GLU A 436 8.95 -1.29 -17.46
CA GLU A 436 7.98 -0.60 -16.62
C GLU A 436 8.63 0.39 -15.66
N GLN A 437 9.90 0.81 -15.91
CA GLN A 437 10.64 1.72 -15.02
C GLN A 437 9.88 3.00 -14.71
N THR A 438 9.15 3.56 -15.69
CA THR A 438 8.33 4.77 -15.48
C THR A 438 7.23 4.53 -14.44
N THR A 439 6.63 3.34 -14.41
CA THR A 439 5.64 2.96 -13.40
C THR A 439 6.30 2.88 -12.02
N VAL A 440 7.50 2.29 -11.94
CA VAL A 440 8.25 2.19 -10.68
C VAL A 440 8.67 3.55 -10.17
N ASP A 441 9.16 4.44 -11.03
CA ASP A 441 9.43 5.84 -10.65
C ASP A 441 8.18 6.54 -10.13
N GLY A 442 7.02 6.25 -10.73
CA GLY A 442 5.71 6.76 -10.28
C GLY A 442 5.32 6.32 -8.87
N TYR A 443 5.75 5.16 -8.38
CA TYR A 443 5.54 4.75 -6.99
C TYR A 443 6.33 5.65 -6.02
N ALA A 444 7.58 5.97 -6.35
CA ALA A 444 8.39 6.90 -5.54
C ALA A 444 7.74 8.29 -5.47
N ASP A 445 7.24 8.79 -6.61
CA ASP A 445 6.55 10.07 -6.69
C ASP A 445 5.25 10.05 -5.86
N ALA A 446 4.48 8.96 -5.91
CA ALA A 446 3.26 8.80 -5.14
C ALA A 446 3.52 8.79 -3.63
N ILE A 447 4.56 8.08 -3.15
CA ILE A 447 4.97 8.07 -1.75
C ILE A 447 5.41 9.46 -1.30
N ASN A 448 6.28 10.12 -2.07
CA ASN A 448 6.78 11.47 -1.75
C ASN A 448 5.64 12.49 -1.73
N LYS A 449 4.68 12.39 -2.65
CA LYS A 449 3.47 13.21 -2.68
C LYS A 449 2.63 12.98 -1.43
N ALA A 450 2.36 11.72 -1.06
CA ALA A 450 1.62 11.40 0.15
C ALA A 450 2.29 11.96 1.42
N ILE A 451 3.62 11.90 1.50
CA ILE A 451 4.39 12.53 2.59
C ILE A 451 4.17 14.05 2.62
N SER A 452 4.17 14.70 1.45
CA SER A 452 3.96 16.15 1.35
C SER A 452 2.53 16.61 1.71
N GLU A 453 1.56 15.71 1.62
CA GLU A 453 0.14 15.94 1.93
C GLU A 453 -0.25 15.59 3.37
N LEU A 454 0.74 15.25 4.21
CA LEU A 454 0.50 14.94 5.62
C LEU A 454 -0.03 16.16 6.39
N LYS A 455 -1.03 15.91 7.20
CA LYS A 455 -1.69 16.91 8.04
C LYS A 455 -1.46 16.58 9.50
N TYR A 456 -0.93 17.54 10.24
CA TYR A 456 -0.80 17.40 11.68
C TYR A 456 -2.17 17.16 12.34
N LYS A 457 -2.17 16.42 13.42
CA LYS A 457 -3.32 16.34 14.33
C LYS A 457 -3.53 17.69 14.99
N ASP A 458 -4.76 18.00 15.34
CA ASP A 458 -5.07 19.15 16.14
C ASP A 458 -4.44 19.01 17.54
N ALA A 459 -4.09 20.14 18.15
CA ALA A 459 -3.68 20.16 19.54
C ALA A 459 -4.87 19.81 20.47
N ASP A 460 -4.56 19.21 21.61
CA ASP A 460 -5.55 18.89 22.63
C ASP A 460 -5.84 20.10 23.50
N TYR A 461 -7.07 20.64 23.40
CA TYR A 461 -7.57 21.76 24.17
C TYR A 461 -8.30 21.34 25.45
N THR A 462 -8.28 20.08 25.84
CA THR A 462 -9.01 19.58 27.02
C THR A 462 -8.67 20.39 28.26
N LYS A 463 -7.40 20.62 28.56
CA LYS A 463 -6.95 21.43 29.72
C LYS A 463 -7.43 22.89 29.66
N VAL A 464 -7.43 23.48 28.45
CA VAL A 464 -7.94 24.85 28.24
C VAL A 464 -9.44 24.93 28.55
N ASN A 465 -10.20 23.96 28.06
CA ASN A 465 -11.65 23.89 28.29
C ASN A 465 -11.97 23.65 29.77
N GLU A 466 -11.21 22.78 30.44
CA GLU A 466 -11.30 22.57 31.87
C GLU A 466 -10.98 23.85 32.68
N ALA A 467 -9.95 24.61 32.27
CA ALA A 467 -9.61 25.89 32.89
C ALA A 467 -10.70 26.93 32.65
N LYS A 468 -11.23 27.02 31.42
CA LYS A 468 -12.38 27.90 31.09
C LYS A 468 -13.62 27.57 31.96
N ALA A 469 -13.88 26.26 32.18
CA ALA A 469 -15.01 25.82 33.00
C ALA A 469 -14.90 26.18 34.48
N LYS A 470 -13.71 26.46 35.02
CA LYS A 470 -13.46 26.90 36.39
C LYS A 470 -13.67 28.39 36.61
N VAL A 471 -13.89 29.17 35.54
CA VAL A 471 -14.12 30.62 35.66
C VAL A 471 -15.38 30.87 36.46
N PRO A 472 -15.35 31.69 37.54
CA PRO A 472 -16.52 32.00 38.34
C PRO A 472 -17.64 32.60 37.47
N SER A 473 -18.88 32.18 37.72
CA SER A 473 -20.06 32.68 37.01
C SER A 473 -20.36 34.15 37.30
N ASP A 474 -20.01 34.62 38.53
CA ASP A 474 -20.14 36.02 38.94
C ASP A 474 -18.75 36.63 39.17
N LEU A 475 -18.33 37.48 38.29
CA LEU A 475 -17.07 38.23 38.37
C LEU A 475 -17.25 39.62 39.00
N SER A 476 -18.47 40.06 39.30
CA SER A 476 -18.75 41.39 39.83
C SER A 476 -18.21 41.60 41.25
N ILE A 477 -18.06 40.52 41.99
CA ILE A 477 -17.54 40.49 43.36
C ILE A 477 -16.03 40.63 43.48
N TYR A 478 -15.30 40.53 42.33
CA TYR A 478 -13.84 40.65 42.32
C TYR A 478 -13.38 42.04 41.82
N THR A 479 -12.14 42.42 42.14
CA THR A 479 -11.55 43.70 41.73
C THR A 479 -11.39 43.75 40.20
N ASP A 480 -11.61 44.95 39.65
CA ASP A 480 -11.59 45.15 38.19
C ASP A 480 -10.22 44.82 37.57
N GLU A 481 -9.13 45.00 38.31
CA GLU A 481 -7.78 44.66 37.90
C GLU A 481 -7.60 43.14 37.72
N THR A 482 -8.04 42.34 38.72
CA THR A 482 -7.90 40.88 38.66
C THR A 482 -8.86 40.24 37.65
N VAL A 483 -10.06 40.81 37.50
CA VAL A 483 -11.02 40.41 36.43
C VAL A 483 -10.47 40.74 35.06
N LYS A 484 -9.77 41.88 34.89
CA LYS A 484 -9.12 42.22 33.64
C LYS A 484 -8.00 41.22 33.29
N ALA A 485 -7.15 40.85 34.24
CA ALA A 485 -6.11 39.85 34.05
C ALA A 485 -6.67 38.50 33.59
N LEU A 486 -7.81 38.06 34.16
CA LEU A 486 -8.50 36.85 33.72
C LEU A 486 -9.05 36.97 32.30
N LYS A 487 -9.66 38.11 31.97
CA LYS A 487 -10.16 38.35 30.60
C LYS A 487 -9.03 38.39 29.59
N ASP A 488 -7.90 38.99 29.92
CA ASP A 488 -6.70 39.04 29.08
C ASP A 488 -6.16 37.62 28.87
N ALA A 489 -6.08 36.77 29.90
CA ALA A 489 -5.67 35.38 29.78
C ALA A 489 -6.63 34.55 28.88
N LEU A 490 -7.94 34.76 29.02
CA LEU A 490 -8.92 34.10 28.13
C LEU A 490 -8.84 34.57 26.68
N ALA A 491 -8.52 35.84 26.46
CA ALA A 491 -8.36 36.41 25.12
C ALA A 491 -7.06 35.96 24.40
N LEU A 492 -6.07 35.46 25.15
CA LEU A 492 -4.83 34.89 24.54
C LEU A 492 -5.04 33.53 23.90
N VAL A 493 -6.16 32.86 24.15
CA VAL A 493 -6.43 31.54 23.61
C VAL A 493 -6.67 31.63 22.11
N GLU A 494 -5.71 31.13 21.33
CA GLU A 494 -5.84 30.92 19.88
C GLU A 494 -6.29 29.48 19.62
N GLU A 495 -7.35 29.32 18.85
CA GLU A 495 -7.84 28.00 18.41
C GLU A 495 -7.20 27.58 17.08
N GLY A 496 -7.29 26.27 16.74
CA GLY A 496 -6.78 25.73 15.48
C GLY A 496 -5.27 25.47 15.44
N LYS A 497 -4.62 25.46 16.62
CA LYS A 497 -3.22 25.01 16.72
C LYS A 497 -3.13 23.50 16.54
N ASN A 498 -2.03 23.04 15.98
CA ASN A 498 -1.77 21.62 15.79
C ASN A 498 -0.94 21.02 16.94
N ILE A 499 -0.80 19.69 16.94
CA ILE A 499 -0.13 18.94 18.02
C ILE A 499 1.33 19.37 18.28
N THR A 500 2.05 19.92 17.29
CA THR A 500 3.42 20.40 17.49
C THR A 500 3.47 21.67 18.34
N GLU A 501 2.32 22.35 18.52
CA GLU A 501 2.13 23.54 19.33
C GLU A 501 1.45 23.23 20.67
N GLN A 502 1.36 21.92 21.07
CA GLN A 502 0.68 21.50 22.30
C GLN A 502 1.17 22.23 23.54
N THR A 503 2.47 22.50 23.64
CA THR A 503 3.06 23.25 24.77
C THR A 503 2.49 24.67 24.86
N THR A 504 2.22 25.32 23.73
CA THR A 504 1.57 26.63 23.69
C THR A 504 0.13 26.55 24.18
N VAL A 505 -0.59 25.54 23.73
CA VAL A 505 -1.99 25.28 24.15
C VAL A 505 -2.08 24.98 25.65
N ASP A 506 -1.17 24.16 26.18
CA ASP A 506 -1.09 23.91 27.63
C ASP A 506 -0.80 25.20 28.40
N GLY A 507 0.05 26.08 27.86
CA GLY A 507 0.34 27.39 28.45
C GLY A 507 -0.87 28.32 28.57
N TYR A 508 -1.87 28.21 27.68
CA TYR A 508 -3.12 28.94 27.81
C TYR A 508 -3.91 28.46 29.03
N ALA A 509 -3.97 27.16 29.28
CA ALA A 509 -4.63 26.62 30.46
C ALA A 509 -3.97 27.09 31.75
N ASP A 510 -2.64 27.08 31.78
CA ASP A 510 -1.87 27.54 32.94
C ASP A 510 -2.11 29.04 33.21
N ALA A 511 -2.13 29.86 32.14
CA ALA A 511 -2.39 31.28 32.26
C ALA A 511 -3.80 31.56 32.81
N ILE A 512 -4.84 30.85 32.36
CA ILE A 512 -6.22 30.97 32.86
C ILE A 512 -6.28 30.52 34.31
N ASN A 513 -5.74 29.36 34.65
CA ASN A 513 -5.75 28.86 36.04
C ASN A 513 -5.06 29.84 36.99
N LYS A 514 -3.88 30.37 36.61
CA LYS A 514 -3.16 31.39 37.39
C LYS A 514 -3.96 32.65 37.55
N ALA A 515 -4.68 33.10 36.53
CA ALA A 515 -5.52 34.28 36.61
C ALA A 515 -6.75 34.04 37.50
N ILE A 516 -7.31 32.82 37.50
CA ILE A 516 -8.41 32.44 38.42
C ILE A 516 -7.91 32.44 39.89
N GLU A 517 -6.74 31.86 40.15
CA GLU A 517 -6.10 31.84 41.46
C GLU A 517 -5.77 33.25 41.95
N GLY A 518 -5.49 34.17 41.05
CA GLY A 518 -5.19 35.57 41.32
C GLY A 518 -6.40 36.45 41.54
N LEU A 519 -7.64 35.93 41.49
CA LEU A 519 -8.85 36.73 41.71
C LEU A 519 -8.95 37.24 43.16
N VAL A 520 -9.04 38.56 43.32
CA VAL A 520 -9.16 39.23 44.61
C VAL A 520 -10.57 39.81 44.77
N LYS A 521 -11.31 39.42 45.82
CA LYS A 521 -12.63 39.96 46.10
C LYS A 521 -12.57 41.46 46.39
N LYS A 522 -13.58 42.20 45.96
CA LYS A 522 -13.78 43.62 46.33
C LYS A 522 -14.10 43.71 47.79
N ASN A 523 -13.47 44.67 48.43
CA ASN A 523 -13.76 44.98 49.81
C ASN A 523 -15.02 45.86 49.85
N ILE A 524 -16.19 45.30 50.21
CA ILE A 524 -17.49 45.98 50.22
C ILE A 524 -17.60 46.77 51.52
N SER A 525 -17.94 48.06 51.42
CA SER A 525 -18.27 48.85 52.54
C SER A 525 -19.79 48.90 52.71
N TYR A 526 -20.29 48.29 53.80
CA TYR A 526 -21.70 48.23 54.08
C TYR A 526 -22.14 49.42 54.84
N LYS A 527 -23.37 49.94 54.59
CA LYS A 527 -23.94 51.07 55.24
C LYS A 527 -24.56 50.66 56.56
N VAL A 528 -24.30 51.46 57.64
CA VAL A 528 -25.11 51.42 58.88
C VAL A 528 -26.40 52.18 58.63
N ILE A 529 -27.53 51.50 58.77
CA ILE A 529 -28.87 52.04 58.45
C ILE A 529 -29.67 52.47 59.68
N GLU A 530 -29.28 51.94 60.85
CA GLU A 530 -29.84 52.39 62.18
C GLU A 530 -28.73 52.31 63.23
N GLY A 531 -28.73 53.21 64.20
CA GLY A 531 -27.79 53.24 65.34
C GLY A 531 -26.44 53.89 65.02
N GLU A 532 -26.33 54.64 63.89
CA GLU A 532 -25.12 55.38 63.53
C GLU A 532 -24.95 56.57 64.52
N GLY A 533 -23.82 56.62 65.26
CA GLY A 533 -23.53 57.66 66.23
C GLY A 533 -24.43 57.64 67.50
N GLU A 534 -25.05 56.48 67.75
CA GLU A 534 -25.93 56.30 68.90
C GLU A 534 -25.21 56.65 70.20
N THR A 535 -25.96 57.20 71.17
CA THR A 535 -25.40 57.64 72.44
C THR A 535 -25.83 56.72 73.57
N PHE A 536 -24.90 56.17 74.31
CA PHE A 536 -25.07 55.41 75.50
C PHE A 536 -24.75 56.29 76.71
N VAL A 537 -25.67 56.35 77.71
CA VAL A 537 -25.43 57.02 79.01
C VAL A 537 -25.07 55.91 80.01
N LYS A 538 -23.93 56.01 80.65
CA LYS A 538 -23.45 55.05 81.63
C LYS A 538 -24.49 54.83 82.73
N GLU A 539 -24.60 53.60 83.25
CA GLU A 539 -25.56 53.16 84.26
C GLU A 539 -27.06 53.30 83.86
N SER A 540 -27.31 53.44 82.50
CA SER A 540 -28.69 53.56 82.01
C SER A 540 -29.42 52.21 81.92
N GLY A 541 -28.71 51.10 82.01
CA GLY A 541 -29.27 49.74 81.86
C GLY A 541 -29.87 49.46 80.49
N LYS A 542 -29.40 50.16 79.42
CA LYS A 542 -29.93 50.02 78.08
C LYS A 542 -28.85 49.46 77.13
N ASP A 543 -29.21 48.47 76.33
CA ASP A 543 -28.41 48.00 75.28
C ASP A 543 -28.43 48.95 74.05
N ILE A 544 -27.39 49.02 73.28
CA ILE A 544 -27.31 49.75 72.01
C ILE A 544 -27.28 48.80 70.83
N SER A 545 -28.11 49.06 69.83
CA SER A 545 -28.17 48.26 68.61
C SER A 545 -27.73 49.07 67.39
N ILE A 546 -26.89 48.45 66.58
CA ILE A 546 -26.44 48.96 65.29
C ILE A 546 -26.98 48.04 64.22
N ARG A 547 -27.70 48.59 63.27
CA ARG A 547 -28.23 47.83 62.12
C ARG A 547 -27.45 48.14 60.85
N ILE A 548 -26.95 47.06 60.21
CA ILE A 548 -26.11 47.16 59.02
C ILE A 548 -26.90 46.61 57.86
N ASP A 549 -26.81 47.28 56.69
CA ASP A 549 -27.39 46.86 55.40
C ASP A 549 -26.59 45.70 54.80
N HIS A 550 -26.65 44.59 55.52
CA HIS A 550 -26.02 43.35 55.18
C HIS A 550 -26.95 42.18 55.52
N GLU A 551 -27.01 41.16 54.66
CA GLU A 551 -27.76 39.94 54.95
C GLU A 551 -27.28 39.33 56.28
N TYR A 552 -28.21 38.76 57.07
CA TYR A 552 -27.86 38.21 58.38
C TYR A 552 -26.80 37.10 58.26
N THR A 553 -25.71 37.27 59.00
CA THR A 553 -24.71 36.23 59.26
C THR A 553 -24.33 36.24 60.76
N GLU A 554 -24.08 35.03 61.30
CA GLU A 554 -23.55 34.86 62.65
C GLU A 554 -22.04 35.07 62.73
N ASN A 555 -21.37 34.95 61.56
CA ASN A 555 -19.91 35.06 61.44
C ASN A 555 -19.51 36.52 61.15
N VAL A 556 -19.61 37.34 62.20
CA VAL A 556 -19.11 38.71 62.17
C VAL A 556 -18.03 38.88 63.22
N LYS A 557 -17.01 39.66 62.89
CA LYS A 557 -16.04 40.17 63.86
C LYS A 557 -16.41 41.63 64.20
N VAL A 558 -16.60 41.93 65.49
CA VAL A 558 -16.92 43.25 65.93
C VAL A 558 -15.70 43.81 66.68
N GLU A 559 -15.29 45.00 66.31
CA GLU A 559 -14.16 45.73 66.92
C GLU A 559 -14.68 47.12 67.38
N VAL A 560 -14.24 47.54 68.52
CA VAL A 560 -14.46 48.92 69.05
C VAL A 560 -13.07 49.48 69.34
N ASP A 561 -12.74 50.63 68.74
CA ASP A 561 -11.42 51.26 68.79
C ASP A 561 -10.27 50.28 68.48
N ASP A 562 -10.45 49.54 67.42
CA ASP A 562 -9.50 48.49 66.89
C ASP A 562 -9.26 47.32 67.88
N GLN A 563 -10.09 47.21 68.99
CA GLN A 563 -10.08 46.09 69.93
C GLN A 563 -11.27 45.17 69.62
N GLU A 564 -11.01 43.89 69.50
CA GLU A 564 -12.07 42.90 69.30
C GLU A 564 -12.97 42.79 70.54
N VAL A 565 -14.27 42.89 70.33
CA VAL A 565 -15.28 42.73 71.39
C VAL A 565 -15.60 41.26 71.57
N ASP A 566 -15.48 40.74 72.76
CA ASP A 566 -15.87 39.37 73.08
C ASP A 566 -17.35 39.12 72.74
N LYS A 567 -17.62 37.97 72.08
CA LYS A 567 -19.00 37.59 71.69
C LYS A 567 -20.03 37.54 72.85
N VAL A 568 -19.60 37.46 74.10
CA VAL A 568 -20.48 37.50 75.27
C VAL A 568 -21.08 38.89 75.47
N HIS A 569 -20.47 39.94 74.88
CA HIS A 569 -20.83 41.33 75.03
C HIS A 569 -21.67 41.93 73.93
N TYR A 570 -21.93 41.11 72.86
CA TYR A 570 -22.85 41.53 71.81
C TYR A 570 -23.66 40.35 71.28
N LYS A 571 -24.83 40.67 70.78
CA LYS A 571 -25.74 39.71 70.17
C LYS A 571 -25.95 40.11 68.69
N VAL A 572 -25.86 39.12 67.80
CA VAL A 572 -26.21 39.30 66.37
C VAL A 572 -27.63 38.77 66.14
N THR A 573 -28.53 39.57 65.58
CA THR A 573 -29.94 39.17 65.36
C THR A 573 -30.32 39.33 63.85
N LYS A 574 -31.39 38.55 63.44
CA LYS A 574 -31.91 38.50 62.07
C LYS A 574 -32.73 39.74 61.70
N GLY A 575 -32.70 40.11 60.44
CA GLY A 575 -33.51 41.18 59.85
C GLY A 575 -32.68 42.36 59.31
N SER A 576 -31.66 42.09 58.47
CA SER A 576 -30.40 42.79 58.32
C SER A 576 -29.49 42.42 59.50
N THR A 577 -28.18 42.53 59.36
CA THR A 577 -27.30 42.21 60.50
C THR A 577 -27.44 43.28 61.55
N ILE A 578 -28.00 42.92 62.71
CA ILE A 578 -28.17 43.83 63.84
C ILE A 578 -27.23 43.41 64.99
N ILE A 579 -26.26 44.25 65.29
CA ILE A 579 -25.35 44.08 66.44
C ILE A 579 -25.89 44.83 67.62
N THR A 580 -26.21 44.12 68.71
CA THR A 580 -26.67 44.70 69.95
C THR A 580 -25.61 44.50 71.02
N PHE A 581 -25.00 45.58 71.51
CA PHE A 581 -24.04 45.58 72.59
C PHE A 581 -24.79 45.61 73.90
N ASP A 582 -24.36 44.80 74.87
CA ASP A 582 -24.94 44.81 76.20
C ASP A 582 -24.48 46.07 77.05
N ASP A 583 -25.28 46.45 78.00
CA ASP A 583 -25.00 47.61 78.89
C ASP A 583 -23.73 47.36 79.73
N MET A 584 -23.41 46.12 80.08
CA MET A 584 -22.21 45.77 80.84
C MET A 584 -20.95 46.14 80.10
N TYR A 585 -20.85 45.78 78.79
CA TYR A 585 -19.73 46.17 77.97
C TYR A 585 -19.65 47.69 77.72
N LEU A 586 -20.80 48.31 77.44
CA LEU A 586 -20.88 49.74 77.18
C LEU A 586 -20.42 50.59 78.41
N ASN A 587 -20.70 50.10 79.61
CA ASN A 587 -20.22 50.72 80.83
C ASN A 587 -18.70 50.65 81.05
N THR A 588 -17.99 49.70 80.37
CA THR A 588 -16.52 49.57 80.45
C THR A 588 -15.81 50.62 79.61
N LEU A 589 -16.48 51.12 78.54
CA LEU A 589 -15.90 52.07 77.62
C LEU A 589 -15.67 53.43 78.30
N ALA A 590 -14.65 54.15 77.86
CA ALA A 590 -14.39 55.52 78.33
C ALA A 590 -15.49 56.49 77.90
N VAL A 591 -15.62 57.61 78.53
CA VAL A 591 -16.53 58.69 78.05
C VAL A 591 -15.88 59.31 76.80
N GLY A 592 -16.64 59.36 75.71
CA GLY A 592 -16.14 59.87 74.45
C GLY A 592 -16.80 59.19 73.27
N THR A 593 -16.25 59.42 72.10
CA THR A 593 -16.67 58.77 70.85
C THR A 593 -15.76 57.56 70.55
N HIS A 594 -16.38 56.41 70.34
CA HIS A 594 -15.72 55.16 70.01
C HIS A 594 -16.03 54.79 68.61
N HIS A 595 -15.03 54.20 67.87
CA HIS A 595 -15.19 53.70 66.51
C HIS A 595 -15.55 52.23 66.52
N VAL A 596 -16.70 51.89 65.92
CA VAL A 596 -17.17 50.55 65.80
C VAL A 596 -16.90 50.06 64.34
N LYS A 597 -16.25 48.91 64.20
CA LYS A 597 -16.03 48.25 62.96
C LYS A 597 -16.58 46.82 63.00
N VAL A 598 -17.43 46.51 62.07
CA VAL A 598 -17.96 45.14 61.86
C VAL A 598 -17.42 44.57 60.58
N THR A 599 -16.71 43.45 60.68
CA THR A 599 -16.12 42.78 59.56
C THR A 599 -16.96 41.54 59.21
N PHE A 600 -17.33 41.45 57.91
CA PHE A 600 -18.01 40.32 57.27
C PHE A 600 -17.01 39.55 56.39
N GLU A 601 -17.39 38.37 55.85
CA GLU A 601 -16.58 37.61 54.95
C GLU A 601 -16.30 38.36 53.60
N ASP A 602 -17.20 39.26 53.21
CA ASP A 602 -17.21 39.95 51.93
C ASP A 602 -17.05 41.47 52.02
N GLY A 603 -16.93 42.03 53.24
CA GLY A 603 -16.81 43.48 53.44
C GLY A 603 -16.77 43.95 54.91
N ILE A 604 -16.86 45.24 55.08
CA ILE A 604 -16.84 45.85 56.39
C ILE A 604 -17.94 46.91 56.52
N ALA A 605 -18.44 47.14 57.77
CA ALA A 605 -19.20 48.29 58.10
C ALA A 605 -18.51 49.06 59.25
N THR A 606 -18.53 50.40 59.22
CA THR A 606 -17.96 51.24 60.27
C THR A 606 -19.00 52.27 60.74
N THR A 607 -19.01 52.55 62.05
CA THR A 607 -19.84 53.59 62.64
C THR A 607 -19.16 54.14 63.90
N THR A 608 -19.81 55.04 64.57
CA THR A 608 -19.40 55.56 65.88
C THR A 608 -20.44 55.29 66.91
N LEU A 609 -20.00 55.19 68.17
CA LEU A 609 -20.82 55.09 69.38
C LEU A 609 -20.33 56.14 70.35
N VAL A 610 -21.25 56.85 71.00
CA VAL A 610 -20.88 57.92 71.92
C VAL A 610 -21.26 57.52 73.33
N ILE A 611 -20.28 57.54 74.26
CA ILE A 611 -20.50 57.23 75.71
C ILE A 611 -20.52 58.52 76.47
N LYS A 612 -21.56 58.72 77.33
CA LYS A 612 -21.73 59.89 78.15
C LYS A 612 -21.91 59.47 79.60
N GLU A 613 -21.52 60.36 80.54
CA GLU A 613 -21.80 60.21 81.96
C GLU A 613 -23.28 60.45 82.27
N GLN A 614 -23.81 59.80 83.29
CA GLN A 614 -25.15 60.05 83.82
C GLN A 614 -25.17 61.39 84.55
N THR A 615 -25.91 62.38 84.05
CA THR A 615 -26.16 63.66 84.79
C THR A 615 -27.24 63.43 85.85
N LYS A 616 -26.92 63.62 87.14
CA LYS A 616 -27.89 63.68 88.18
C LYS A 616 -28.59 65.02 88.04
N ASP A 617 -29.85 65.04 87.59
CA ASP A 617 -30.72 66.20 87.69
C ASP A 617 -31.77 65.97 88.71
N ASP A 618 -31.83 66.95 89.61
CA ASP A 618 -32.76 67.06 90.73
C ASP A 618 -34.05 67.76 90.27
N ASN A 619 -35.15 67.12 90.48
CA ASN A 619 -36.52 67.65 90.76
C ASN A 619 -37.29 68.52 89.77
N ASN A 620 -38.37 68.01 89.44
CA ASN A 620 -39.73 68.51 89.68
C ASN A 620 -40.55 69.08 88.52
N ARG A 621 -41.63 68.42 88.36
CA ARG A 621 -43.01 68.92 88.19
C ARG A 621 -43.62 69.08 86.81
N LYS A 622 -44.60 68.21 86.65
CA LYS A 622 -45.98 68.46 86.16
C LYS A 622 -46.17 69.12 84.79
N ASP A 623 -46.84 68.60 84.06
CA ASP A 623 -48.29 68.32 83.89
C ASP A 623 -48.77 68.59 82.45
N SER A 624 -49.62 67.77 82.08
CA SER A 624 -50.81 67.95 81.26
C SER A 624 -50.68 67.98 79.69
N THR A 625 -51.31 67.01 79.21
CA THR A 625 -52.36 67.02 78.17
C THR A 625 -51.97 67.43 76.74
N SER A 626 -52.25 66.74 75.82
CA SER A 626 -53.49 66.33 75.23
C SER A 626 -53.33 66.02 73.77
N ASN A 627 -53.85 64.92 73.42
CA ASN A 627 -54.67 64.63 72.26
C ASN A 627 -54.20 64.82 70.84
N ASN A 628 -54.49 63.82 70.24
CA ASN A 628 -55.33 63.50 69.08
C ASN A 628 -54.55 63.12 67.81
N GLN A 629 -54.78 61.90 67.51
CA GLN A 629 -55.66 61.38 66.44
C GLN A 629 -55.23 61.87 65.08
N GLU A 630 -55.22 61.13 64.09
CA GLU A 630 -55.99 60.03 63.62
C GLU A 630 -55.40 59.55 62.24
N THR A 631 -55.43 58.30 62.05
CA THR A 631 -56.04 57.53 60.94
C THR A 631 -55.41 57.77 59.57
N VAL A 632 -55.29 56.82 58.74
CA VAL A 632 -56.09 55.73 58.26
C VAL A 632 -55.27 54.93 57.23
N LYS A 633 -55.43 53.67 57.29
CA LYS A 633 -55.24 52.66 56.17
C LYS A 633 -56.14 53.06 54.98
N PRO A 634 -56.21 52.34 53.86
CA PRO A 634 -55.58 51.09 53.46
C PRO A 634 -55.35 50.90 51.89
N VAL A 635 -54.86 49.70 51.55
CA VAL A 635 -55.44 48.80 50.52
C VAL A 635 -55.07 49.12 49.06
N VAL A 636 -54.63 48.24 48.20
CA VAL A 636 -55.08 46.97 47.60
C VAL A 636 -54.16 46.50 46.51
N LYS A 637 -53.94 45.19 46.48
CA LYS A 637 -53.78 44.24 45.38
C LYS A 637 -53.67 44.72 43.94
N ALA A 638 -52.78 44.11 43.22
CA ALA A 638 -53.14 43.33 42.00
C ALA A 638 -52.06 42.33 41.60
N GLU A 639 -52.49 41.13 41.51
CA GLU A 639 -51.84 40.02 40.80
C GLU A 639 -51.65 40.32 39.26
N ASN A 640 -50.59 39.90 38.68
CA ASN A 640 -50.69 39.37 37.30
C ASN A 640 -49.68 38.26 37.08
N LYS A 641 -50.25 37.11 36.81
CA LYS A 641 -49.64 35.94 36.19
C LYS A 641 -49.19 36.28 34.76
N GLN A 642 -48.01 35.91 34.38
CA GLN A 642 -47.73 35.61 32.97
C GLN A 642 -46.85 34.38 32.82
N GLU A 643 -47.33 33.55 31.91
CA GLU A 643 -46.96 32.20 31.52
C GLU A 643 -45.49 32.04 31.11
N VAL A 644 -44.98 30.87 31.49
CA VAL A 644 -43.73 30.28 30.98
C VAL A 644 -43.97 29.80 29.55
N LYS A 645 -43.36 30.41 28.55
CA LYS A 645 -43.20 29.82 27.21
C LYS A 645 -41.96 28.94 27.15
N LYS A 646 -42.18 27.64 26.95
CA LYS A 646 -41.17 26.66 26.53
C LYS A 646 -40.55 27.08 25.22
N VAL A 647 -39.23 27.21 25.17
CA VAL A 647 -38.45 27.25 23.94
C VAL A 647 -38.12 25.81 23.52
N LYS A 648 -38.58 25.37 22.34
CA LYS A 648 -38.18 24.14 21.69
C LYS A 648 -36.75 24.30 21.18
N THR A 649 -35.85 23.43 21.61
CA THR A 649 -34.58 23.17 20.98
C THR A 649 -34.83 22.30 19.75
N GLY A 650 -34.56 22.83 18.55
CA GLY A 650 -34.56 22.08 17.33
C GLY A 650 -33.14 21.63 17.02
N ASP A 651 -32.93 20.33 17.07
CA ASP A 651 -31.75 19.65 16.49
C ASP A 651 -32.09 18.19 16.17
N ASP A 652 -32.95 17.99 15.14
CA ASP A 652 -33.28 16.65 14.64
C ASP A 652 -33.21 16.52 13.10
N GLU A 653 -32.51 17.41 12.38
CA GLU A 653 -32.46 17.31 10.90
C GLU A 653 -31.15 16.81 10.27
N ASN A 654 -30.08 16.47 11.04
CA ASN A 654 -28.81 16.05 10.46
C ASN A 654 -28.54 14.54 10.44
N ILE A 655 -29.37 13.71 11.07
CA ILE A 655 -29.15 12.25 11.12
C ILE A 655 -29.70 11.53 9.87
N ILE A 656 -30.72 12.09 9.22
CA ILE A 656 -31.34 11.47 8.03
C ILE A 656 -30.47 11.65 6.77
N GLY A 657 -29.68 12.72 6.67
CA GLY A 657 -28.79 12.97 5.53
C GLY A 657 -27.61 11.99 5.42
N ILE A 658 -27.06 11.55 6.54
CA ILE A 658 -25.92 10.62 6.59
C ILE A 658 -26.37 9.16 6.31
N ALA A 659 -27.57 8.79 6.75
CA ALA A 659 -28.12 7.46 6.47
C ALA A 659 -28.45 7.24 4.98
N LEU A 660 -28.87 8.28 4.26
CA LEU A 660 -29.16 8.20 2.82
C LEU A 660 -27.89 8.14 1.95
N LEU A 661 -26.76 8.71 2.39
CA LEU A 661 -25.47 8.61 1.69
C LEU A 661 -24.85 7.21 1.84
N LEU A 662 -25.01 6.56 2.98
CA LEU A 662 -24.53 5.19 3.21
C LEU A 662 -25.36 4.15 2.47
N LEU A 663 -26.67 4.34 2.30
CA LEU A 663 -27.53 3.47 1.51
C LEU A 663 -27.28 3.60 -0.01
N GLY A 664 -26.96 4.79 -0.51
CA GLY A 664 -26.59 5.03 -1.90
C GLY A 664 -25.30 4.31 -2.33
N SER A 665 -24.30 4.27 -1.46
CA SER A 665 -23.02 3.59 -1.72
C SER A 665 -23.16 2.06 -1.72
N LEU A 666 -24.05 1.50 -0.91
CA LEU A 666 -24.31 0.05 -0.87
C LEU A 666 -25.02 -0.47 -2.12
N VAL A 667 -25.93 0.33 -2.70
CA VAL A 667 -26.66 -0.01 -3.94
C VAL A 667 -25.71 0.02 -5.15
N VAL A 668 -24.77 0.95 -5.21
CA VAL A 668 -23.77 1.02 -6.30
C VAL A 668 -22.80 -0.16 -6.22
N LEU A 669 -22.36 -0.57 -5.03
CA LEU A 669 -21.49 -1.73 -4.84
C LEU A 669 -22.17 -3.06 -5.18
N THR A 670 -23.47 -3.21 -4.90
CA THR A 670 -24.24 -4.40 -5.29
C THR A 670 -24.51 -4.46 -6.79
N TYR A 671 -24.72 -3.31 -7.44
CA TYR A 671 -24.90 -3.25 -8.90
C TYR A 671 -23.62 -3.58 -9.67
N ILE A 672 -22.46 -3.09 -9.21
CA ILE A 672 -21.14 -3.40 -9.80
C ILE A 672 -20.78 -4.88 -9.60
N ARG A 673 -21.16 -5.49 -8.46
CA ARG A 673 -20.91 -6.91 -8.21
C ARG A 673 -21.77 -7.84 -9.08
N LYS A 674 -22.99 -7.41 -9.42
CA LYS A 674 -23.90 -8.19 -10.27
C LYS A 674 -23.50 -8.15 -11.77
N LYS A 675 -22.80 -7.09 -12.22
CA LYS A 675 -22.34 -6.95 -13.61
C LYS A 675 -20.98 -7.66 -13.88
N LYS A 676 -20.37 -8.28 -12.85
CA LYS A 676 -19.13 -9.07 -12.95
C LYS A 676 -19.38 -10.59 -12.91
N ILE A 677 -20.66 -11.03 -12.84
CA ILE A 677 -21.07 -12.41 -12.74
C ILE A 677 -21.94 -12.83 -13.96
N ASP A 678 -22.38 -11.87 -14.77
CA ASP A 678 -22.94 -12.06 -16.11
C ASP A 678 -21.89 -11.61 -17.15
#